data_1b8473d319de47f2e43425c02756d9fe
#
_entry.id   1b8473d319de47f2e43425c02756d9fe
#
_cell.length_a   1.000
_cell.length_b   1.000
_cell.length_c   1.000
_cell.angle_alpha   90.00
_cell.angle_beta   90.00
_cell.angle_gamma   90.00
#
_symmetry.space_group_name_H-M   'P 1'
#
loop_
_entity.id
_entity.type
_entity.pdbx_description
1 polymer ?
#
loop_
_entity_poly.entity_id
_entity_poly.type
_entity_poly.pdbx_seq_one_letter_code
_entity_poly.pdbx_strand_id
1 'polypeptide(L)'
;MLPAPSPLQQALNRRLPDVLVLVPHASAAALAVTALALPHAAMAQQDPAEDVAATASNGEPEMRSVAFEADELRYDSENDLVTASGNVLARSGDQSFRAERIVWNRMTGEIVAEGNIRFLDEDGNQLYTEELTLTDELKAGTMANMLLAFRQGGRLAADLAERDDNGNIILDKAVYSSCAVVDAEGCPKSPSWRVTAERVLYDAGTQDIRFVGAYLELFGARILPLPGLTIRADGSAKSGVLIPDIGLTASNGFELTDSYYWRIADNRDLLLTGYVYSEAAPMVSAQYRQLNEHGAFQVTGYATYSTRLPLNSTVPTSEDAIRGYIVANGRYQLDPNWSVTGSLRYSSDRTFLRRYDISREDRLRSTVNIERIDDNSYLSLSGWATQALLMQQDQGQVPLALPLLDYRYRLQDPVAGGQIEMQANTLAITRAEGQDTQRAFARAHWDMRRITPMGQEVTLTGLVRGDVYHSGENLLTTTASYRGQPGWQKRGVAIGALDIKWPFIGEFMGGSQILTPRVQFVATPDIRNLDIPNEDARAIDLEDSNLFALNRFPGYDRVEEGARVTYGVDWQATIPDWRLETTIGQSYRLNDQNTLFPDGTGLNEQWSDFVGRTTVHYRDFLKFTHRFRLDKDNLAVRRNEIDATIGIDRTYLELGYLRLNRDVDLSFEDLRDREELRAAGRIAFAGYWSVFGSAVVNLTDRAEDPTFTADGFKPLRTRLGVAYSDDCLEMGFTWRRDYIQLADAKRGNSFRFYFSLRNLGFR
;
A
#
# COMPACT_ATOMS: atom_id res chain seq x y z
N MET A 1 -10.14 7.57 11.11
CA MET A 1 -9.01 7.65 10.16
C MET A 1 -8.01 6.58 10.57
N LEU A 2 -7.69 5.64 9.70
CA LEU A 2 -6.48 4.84 9.90
C LEU A 2 -5.31 5.84 9.84
N PRO A 3 -4.32 5.77 10.72
CA PRO A 3 -3.14 6.60 10.58
C PRO A 3 -2.54 6.34 9.19
N ALA A 4 -2.09 7.40 8.53
CA ALA A 4 -1.41 7.29 7.25
C ALA A 4 -0.29 6.23 7.38
N PRO A 5 -0.20 5.28 6.45
CA PRO A 5 0.87 4.29 6.48
C PRO A 5 2.22 5.00 6.49
N SER A 6 3.20 4.44 7.20
CA SER A 6 4.55 4.97 7.23
C SER A 6 5.10 5.14 5.81
N PRO A 7 6.06 6.03 5.58
CA PRO A 7 6.67 6.20 4.25
C PRO A 7 7.12 4.88 3.61
N LEU A 8 7.50 3.90 4.42
CA LEU A 8 7.85 2.55 4.00
C LEU A 8 6.63 1.76 3.52
N GLN A 9 5.48 1.87 4.19
CA GLN A 9 4.22 1.24 3.77
C GLN A 9 3.63 1.92 2.54
N GLN A 10 3.78 3.24 2.39
CA GLN A 10 3.36 3.96 1.18
C GLN A 10 4.24 3.63 -0.03
N ALA A 11 5.54 3.39 0.18
CA ALA A 11 6.44 2.95 -0.87
C ALA A 11 6.19 1.49 -1.29
N LEU A 12 5.76 0.62 -0.36
CA LEU A 12 5.47 -0.80 -0.62
C LEU A 12 4.04 -1.05 -1.13
N ASN A 13 3.07 -0.18 -0.78
CA ASN A 13 1.65 -0.33 -1.17
C ASN A 13 1.28 0.32 -2.52
N ARG A 14 2.19 0.96 -3.23
CA ARG A 14 1.95 1.27 -4.64
C ARG A 14 1.94 -0.05 -5.40
N ARG A 15 0.75 -0.46 -5.81
CA ARG A 15 0.42 -1.68 -6.53
C ARG A 15 1.44 -1.94 -7.64
N LEU A 16 2.30 -2.91 -7.42
CA LEU A 16 3.08 -3.53 -8.47
C LEU A 16 2.29 -4.75 -8.95
N PRO A 17 2.14 -4.95 -10.22
CA PRO A 17 1.49 -6.14 -10.75
C PRO A 17 2.42 -7.36 -10.67
N ASP A 18 1.88 -8.47 -10.40
CA ASP A 18 2.29 -9.84 -10.05
C ASP A 18 3.16 -10.64 -11.03
N VAL A 19 4.25 -11.49 -10.67
CA VAL A 19 4.88 -12.51 -11.55
C VAL A 19 6.12 -13.34 -11.13
N LEU A 20 6.26 -14.67 -11.24
CA LEU A 20 7.35 -15.56 -11.75
C LEU A 20 7.04 -17.06 -11.85
N VAL A 21 7.52 -17.69 -12.90
CA VAL A 21 7.54 -19.14 -13.10
C VAL A 21 8.95 -19.66 -13.40
N LEU A 22 9.33 -20.75 -12.75
CA LEU A 22 10.52 -21.53 -13.08
C LEU A 22 10.19 -22.66 -14.07
N VAL A 23 10.89 -22.68 -15.19
CA VAL A 23 10.92 -23.80 -16.13
C VAL A 23 11.86 -24.88 -15.58
N PRO A 24 11.48 -26.16 -15.52
CA PRO A 24 12.43 -27.22 -15.23
C PRO A 24 13.26 -27.53 -16.49
N HIS A 25 14.55 -27.58 -16.31
CA HIS A 25 15.64 -28.08 -17.10
C HIS A 25 16.54 -27.09 -17.84
N ALA A 26 17.76 -27.11 -17.32
CA ALA A 26 19.04 -26.71 -17.90
C ALA A 26 19.26 -25.21 -18.21
N SER A 27 20.20 -24.63 -17.48
CA SER A 27 20.98 -23.42 -17.78
C SER A 27 20.53 -22.08 -17.19
N ALA A 28 19.74 -22.06 -16.13
CA ALA A 28 19.38 -20.78 -15.46
C ALA A 28 20.05 -20.57 -14.07
N ALA A 29 21.07 -21.36 -13.72
CA ALA A 29 21.75 -21.21 -12.42
C ALA A 29 22.80 -20.09 -12.36
N ALA A 30 22.93 -19.26 -13.39
CA ALA A 30 24.03 -18.29 -13.50
C ALA A 30 23.62 -16.82 -13.32
N LEU A 31 22.36 -16.48 -13.05
CA LEU A 31 21.93 -15.07 -13.05
C LEU A 31 21.43 -14.52 -11.70
N ALA A 32 21.39 -15.33 -10.66
CA ALA A 32 20.80 -14.92 -9.37
C ALA A 32 21.81 -14.59 -8.26
N VAL A 33 23.11 -14.75 -8.45
CA VAL A 33 24.09 -14.63 -7.36
C VAL A 33 25.18 -13.58 -7.57
N THR A 34 25.28 -12.94 -8.72
CA THR A 34 26.36 -11.98 -9.01
C THR A 34 26.11 -10.53 -8.60
N ALA A 35 25.02 -10.21 -7.97
CA ALA A 35 24.75 -8.84 -7.50
C ALA A 35 25.19 -8.54 -6.04
N LEU A 36 25.83 -9.49 -5.35
CA LEU A 36 26.16 -9.37 -3.92
C LEU A 36 27.66 -9.37 -3.58
N ALA A 37 28.56 -9.33 -4.54
CA ALA A 37 30.00 -9.29 -4.28
C ALA A 37 30.74 -8.33 -5.22
N LEU A 38 30.67 -7.04 -4.92
CA LEU A 38 31.71 -6.10 -5.37
C LEU A 38 32.52 -5.70 -4.14
N PRO A 39 33.85 -5.96 -4.12
CA PRO A 39 34.72 -5.47 -3.07
C PRO A 39 34.87 -3.95 -3.21
N HIS A 40 34.65 -3.24 -2.11
CA HIS A 40 34.98 -1.83 -2.01
C HIS A 40 36.49 -1.66 -2.09
N ALA A 41 37.00 -1.23 -3.24
CA ALA A 41 38.32 -0.64 -3.33
C ALA A 41 38.19 0.81 -2.77
N ALA A 42 38.64 1.00 -1.55
CA ALA A 42 38.86 2.31 -1.00
C ALA A 42 39.96 3.01 -1.76
N MET A 43 39.64 3.96 -2.64
CA MET A 43 40.58 4.97 -3.07
C MET A 43 40.57 6.10 -2.04
N ALA A 44 41.58 6.12 -1.21
CA ALA A 44 41.93 7.28 -0.40
C ALA A 44 42.41 8.39 -1.30
N GLN A 45 41.60 9.42 -1.46
CA GLN A 45 42.10 10.70 -1.99
C GLN A 45 42.61 11.51 -0.77
N GLN A 46 43.92 11.69 -0.73
CA GLN A 46 44.58 12.64 0.18
C GLN A 46 44.39 14.04 -0.37
N ASP A 47 43.62 14.86 0.35
CA ASP A 47 43.74 16.32 0.23
C ASP A 47 44.75 16.84 1.25
N PRO A 48 45.51 17.89 0.93
CA PRO A 48 46.65 18.31 1.71
C PRO A 48 46.21 19.02 3.01
N ALA A 49 46.81 18.60 4.08
CA ALA A 49 46.64 19.18 5.42
C ALA A 49 47.05 20.67 5.43
N GLU A 50 46.11 21.56 5.77
CA GLU A 50 46.43 22.84 6.37
C GLU A 50 46.62 22.64 7.89
N ASP A 51 47.85 22.91 8.34
CA ASP A 51 48.22 22.96 9.74
C ASP A 51 47.47 24.12 10.44
N VAL A 52 46.39 23.78 11.16
CA VAL A 52 45.82 24.69 12.17
C VAL A 52 46.22 24.14 13.54
N ALA A 53 47.15 24.82 14.16
CA ALA A 53 47.60 24.54 15.52
C ALA A 53 46.38 24.52 16.47
N ALA A 54 46.08 23.34 17.01
CA ALA A 54 45.12 23.19 18.09
C ALA A 54 45.74 23.81 19.37
N THR A 55 45.33 25.01 19.71
CA THR A 55 45.45 25.52 21.07
C THR A 55 44.53 24.71 21.95
N ALA A 56 45.10 23.86 22.79
CA ALA A 56 44.40 23.23 23.90
C ALA A 56 43.85 24.32 24.82
N SER A 57 42.57 24.64 24.68
CA SER A 57 41.84 25.36 25.72
C SER A 57 41.60 24.37 26.85
N ASN A 58 42.22 24.61 27.99
CA ASN A 58 41.78 24.02 29.25
C ASN A 58 40.33 24.48 29.46
N GLY A 59 39.39 23.63 29.15
CA GLY A 59 37.98 23.85 29.46
C GLY A 59 37.80 23.74 30.97
N GLU A 60 37.70 24.90 31.63
CA GLU A 60 36.97 24.98 32.89
C GLU A 60 35.56 24.42 32.62
N PRO A 61 34.98 23.60 33.53
CA PRO A 61 33.60 23.16 33.37
C PRO A 61 32.71 24.40 33.23
N GLU A 62 32.03 24.52 32.09
CA GLU A 62 30.99 25.52 31.88
C GLU A 62 29.99 25.40 33.03
N MET A 63 30.03 26.37 33.98
CA MET A 63 29.02 26.48 35.02
C MET A 63 27.69 26.76 34.30
N ARG A 64 26.85 25.74 34.14
CA ARG A 64 25.49 25.91 33.63
C ARG A 64 24.78 26.91 34.51
N SER A 65 24.44 28.08 33.97
CA SER A 65 23.71 29.10 34.72
C SER A 65 22.28 28.60 34.94
N VAL A 66 21.89 28.43 36.19
CA VAL A 66 20.51 28.09 36.57
C VAL A 66 19.82 29.42 36.91
N ALA A 67 18.80 29.78 36.14
CA ALA A 67 17.90 30.89 36.50
C ALA A 67 16.90 30.37 37.55
N PHE A 68 16.78 31.09 38.66
CA PHE A 68 15.96 30.71 39.80
C PHE A 68 15.00 31.85 40.16
N GLU A 69 13.72 31.51 40.35
CA GLU A 69 12.67 32.48 40.78
C GLU A 69 11.86 31.84 41.94
N ALA A 70 11.51 32.62 42.95
CA ALA A 70 10.62 32.25 44.06
C ALA A 70 9.96 33.49 44.66
N ASP A 71 8.78 33.34 45.25
CA ASP A 71 8.10 34.48 45.92
C ASP A 71 8.85 34.87 47.21
N GLU A 72 9.41 33.91 47.96
CA GLU A 72 10.16 34.14 49.19
C GLU A 72 11.40 33.22 49.26
N LEU A 73 12.52 33.77 49.66
CA LEU A 73 13.76 33.04 49.96
C LEU A 73 14.17 33.28 51.40
N ARG A 74 14.28 32.27 52.23
CA ARG A 74 14.65 32.33 53.64
C ARG A 74 15.92 31.50 53.88
N TYR A 75 16.85 32.03 54.61
CA TYR A 75 18.04 31.32 55.10
C TYR A 75 18.03 31.24 56.61
N ASP A 76 18.09 30.02 57.14
CA ASP A 76 18.26 29.69 58.55
C ASP A 76 19.73 29.41 58.82
N SER A 77 20.41 30.34 59.50
CA SER A 77 21.86 30.22 59.77
C SER A 77 22.20 29.30 60.92
N GLU A 78 21.24 28.86 61.74
CA GLU A 78 21.47 27.94 62.84
C GLU A 78 21.51 26.49 62.34
N ASN A 79 20.65 26.17 61.38
CA ASN A 79 20.51 24.83 60.82
C ASN A 79 21.11 24.69 59.39
N ASP A 80 21.70 25.79 58.86
CA ASP A 80 22.21 25.92 57.49
C ASP A 80 21.22 25.49 56.41
N LEU A 81 19.95 25.94 56.55
CA LEU A 81 18.84 25.62 55.65
C LEU A 81 18.50 26.79 54.76
N VAL A 82 18.43 26.56 53.46
CA VAL A 82 17.86 27.47 52.47
C VAL A 82 16.48 27.02 52.09
N THR A 83 15.46 27.84 52.33
CA THR A 83 14.08 27.55 51.98
C THR A 83 13.60 28.55 50.93
N ALA A 84 13.16 28.06 49.77
CA ALA A 84 12.45 28.85 48.78
C ALA A 84 10.98 28.46 48.78
N SER A 85 10.07 29.42 48.81
CA SER A 85 8.62 29.16 48.84
C SER A 85 7.84 30.12 47.94
N GLY A 86 6.72 29.62 47.41
CA GLY A 86 5.82 30.27 46.50
C GLY A 86 6.33 30.26 45.05
N ASN A 87 5.63 29.54 44.16
CA ASN A 87 5.89 29.48 42.72
C ASN A 87 7.36 29.27 42.33
N VAL A 88 8.07 28.41 43.05
CA VAL A 88 9.50 28.18 42.81
C VAL A 88 9.70 27.64 41.39
N LEU A 89 10.56 28.33 40.60
CA LEU A 89 10.89 27.95 39.23
C LEU A 89 12.41 28.01 39.04
N ALA A 90 12.99 26.88 38.60
CA ALA A 90 14.37 26.79 38.18
C ALA A 90 14.46 26.41 36.71
N ARG A 91 15.34 27.04 35.95
CA ARG A 91 15.59 26.76 34.54
C ARG A 91 17.08 26.65 34.24
N SER A 92 17.44 25.66 33.44
CA SER A 92 18.78 25.45 32.91
C SER A 92 18.70 24.90 31.49
N GLY A 93 19.00 25.71 30.47
CA GLY A 93 18.80 25.36 29.08
C GLY A 93 17.33 25.08 28.80
N ASP A 94 17.06 23.93 28.20
CA ASP A 94 15.69 23.45 27.87
C ASP A 94 15.00 22.71 29.04
N GLN A 95 15.71 22.53 30.16
CA GLN A 95 15.15 21.93 31.38
C GLN A 95 14.43 22.98 32.22
N SER A 96 13.30 22.59 32.81
CA SER A 96 12.59 23.45 33.79
C SER A 96 12.06 22.61 34.96
N PHE A 97 12.19 23.14 36.17
CA PHE A 97 11.73 22.57 37.41
C PHE A 97 10.79 23.55 38.13
N ARG A 98 9.64 23.05 38.57
CA ARG A 98 8.66 23.83 39.35
C ARG A 98 8.29 23.11 40.62
N ALA A 99 8.10 23.85 41.74
CA ALA A 99 7.61 23.35 43.01
C ALA A 99 6.89 24.46 43.79
N GLU A 100 6.13 24.14 44.82
CA GLU A 100 5.57 25.12 45.75
C GLU A 100 6.60 25.56 46.81
N ARG A 101 7.45 24.60 47.24
CA ARG A 101 8.48 24.81 48.23
C ARG A 101 9.71 23.96 47.96
N ILE A 102 10.89 24.49 48.18
CA ILE A 102 12.17 23.77 48.16
C ILE A 102 12.92 24.08 49.44
N VAL A 103 13.43 23.07 50.11
CA VAL A 103 14.33 23.14 51.27
C VAL A 103 15.64 22.47 50.92
N TRP A 104 16.72 23.23 50.98
CA TRP A 104 18.08 22.73 50.79
C TRP A 104 18.84 22.77 52.09
N ASN A 105 19.21 21.60 52.59
CA ASN A 105 20.06 21.44 53.75
C ASN A 105 21.54 21.43 53.31
N ARG A 106 22.26 22.49 53.51
CA ARG A 106 23.66 22.66 53.07
C ARG A 106 24.65 21.84 53.86
N MET A 107 24.28 21.37 55.07
CA MET A 107 25.14 20.48 55.90
C MET A 107 25.09 19.03 55.41
N THR A 108 23.90 18.55 55.01
CA THR A 108 23.70 17.16 54.53
C THR A 108 23.78 17.06 53.02
N GLY A 109 23.64 18.18 52.30
CA GLY A 109 23.49 18.22 50.85
C GLY A 109 22.12 17.76 50.32
N GLU A 110 21.15 17.56 51.18
CA GLU A 110 19.82 17.11 50.85
C GLU A 110 18.91 18.24 50.39
N ILE A 111 18.20 18.01 49.32
CA ILE A 111 17.20 18.92 48.75
C ILE A 111 15.83 18.25 48.79
N VAL A 112 14.88 18.84 49.52
CA VAL A 112 13.50 18.40 49.54
C VAL A 112 12.62 19.40 48.81
N ALA A 113 11.88 18.95 47.79
CA ALA A 113 10.88 19.76 47.13
C ALA A 113 9.49 19.21 47.44
N GLU A 114 8.54 20.11 47.66
CA GLU A 114 7.16 19.77 48.06
C GLU A 114 6.16 20.59 47.21
N GLY A 115 5.01 19.96 46.91
CA GLY A 115 3.83 20.58 46.31
C GLY A 115 3.93 20.77 44.80
N ASN A 116 3.04 20.10 44.06
CA ASN A 116 2.84 20.22 42.58
C ASN A 116 4.13 20.27 41.77
N ILE A 117 5.06 19.37 42.07
CA ILE A 117 6.37 19.33 41.43
C ILE A 117 6.19 18.92 39.98
N ARG A 118 6.80 19.72 39.08
CA ARG A 118 6.84 19.46 37.65
C ARG A 118 8.24 19.66 37.13
N PHE A 119 8.81 18.66 36.51
CA PHE A 119 10.09 18.68 35.84
C PHE A 119 9.92 18.39 34.34
N LEU A 120 10.54 19.21 33.50
CA LEU A 120 10.67 19.01 32.07
C LEU A 120 12.13 18.74 31.75
N ASP A 121 12.45 17.60 31.13
CA ASP A 121 13.80 17.25 30.72
C ASP A 121 14.18 17.80 29.32
N GLU A 122 15.44 17.62 28.92
CA GLU A 122 15.97 18.06 27.62
C GLU A 122 15.27 17.37 26.43
N ASP A 123 14.78 16.14 26.61
CA ASP A 123 14.07 15.35 25.63
C ASP A 123 12.59 15.73 25.51
N GLY A 124 12.09 16.57 26.42
CA GLY A 124 10.70 17.03 26.48
C GLY A 124 9.77 16.07 27.22
N ASN A 125 10.29 15.13 27.99
CA ASN A 125 9.49 14.32 28.90
C ASN A 125 9.10 15.14 30.14
N GLN A 126 7.91 14.87 30.71
CA GLN A 126 7.39 15.60 31.85
C GLN A 126 7.20 14.68 33.04
N LEU A 127 7.87 15.00 34.15
CA LEU A 127 7.71 14.32 35.43
C LEU A 127 6.83 15.16 36.35
N TYR A 128 5.87 14.53 37.00
CA TYR A 128 5.01 15.10 38.05
C TYR A 128 5.15 14.26 39.31
N THR A 129 5.29 14.89 40.46
CA THR A 129 5.30 14.24 41.78
C THR A 129 4.82 15.18 42.86
N GLU A 130 4.42 14.68 44.01
CA GLU A 130 3.99 15.47 45.14
C GLU A 130 5.16 15.85 46.06
N GLU A 131 6.15 14.94 46.18
CA GLU A 131 7.33 15.10 47.02
C GLU A 131 8.56 14.52 46.28
N LEU A 132 9.65 15.22 46.35
CA LEU A 132 10.92 14.86 45.75
C LEU A 132 12.05 15.17 46.73
N THR A 133 12.78 14.14 47.14
CA THR A 133 14.00 14.26 47.92
C THR A 133 15.21 13.93 47.06
N LEU A 134 16.19 14.79 46.95
CA LEU A 134 17.40 14.60 46.15
C LEU A 134 18.65 14.85 46.99
N THR A 135 19.76 14.26 46.56
CA THR A 135 21.10 14.56 47.09
C THR A 135 21.59 15.89 46.52
N ASP A 136 22.61 16.52 47.12
CA ASP A 136 23.20 17.81 46.71
C ASP A 136 23.64 17.84 45.24
N GLU A 137 24.10 16.73 44.72
CA GLU A 137 24.47 16.60 43.32
C GLU A 137 23.26 16.39 42.38
N LEU A 138 22.04 16.35 42.93
CA LEU A 138 20.79 16.12 42.18
C LEU A 138 20.77 14.77 41.40
N LYS A 139 21.63 13.81 41.76
CA LYS A 139 21.83 12.56 41.06
C LYS A 139 20.96 11.42 41.56
N ALA A 140 20.83 11.32 42.88
CA ALA A 140 20.05 10.27 43.56
C ALA A 140 18.89 10.89 44.35
N GLY A 141 17.86 10.09 44.60
CA GLY A 141 16.73 10.54 45.41
C GLY A 141 15.49 9.67 45.33
N THR A 142 14.46 10.10 46.06
CA THR A 142 13.15 9.42 46.10
C THR A 142 12.04 10.35 45.67
N MET A 143 11.00 9.77 45.07
CA MET A 143 9.80 10.49 44.59
C MET A 143 8.55 9.73 44.99
N ALA A 144 7.57 10.39 45.57
CA ALA A 144 6.30 9.82 45.95
C ALA A 144 5.19 10.20 44.96
N ASN A 145 4.30 9.27 44.62
CA ASN A 145 3.19 9.46 43.68
C ASN A 145 3.65 10.02 42.33
N MET A 146 4.66 9.37 41.73
CA MET A 146 5.28 9.82 40.50
C MET A 146 4.41 9.52 39.25
N LEU A 147 4.33 10.49 38.31
CA LEU A 147 3.83 10.30 36.95
C LEU A 147 4.86 10.85 35.95
N LEU A 148 5.41 10.00 35.11
CA LEU A 148 6.25 10.34 33.98
C LEU A 148 5.45 10.26 32.68
N ALA A 149 5.34 11.37 31.96
CA ALA A 149 4.72 11.45 30.64
C ALA A 149 5.80 11.61 29.56
N PHE A 150 5.95 10.61 28.72
CA PHE A 150 6.93 10.60 27.61
C PHE A 150 6.46 11.49 26.45
N ARG A 151 7.35 12.26 25.87
CA ARG A 151 7.08 13.12 24.70
C ARG A 151 6.49 12.33 23.51
N GLN A 152 6.97 11.11 23.29
CA GLN A 152 6.53 10.25 22.18
C GLN A 152 5.20 9.53 22.46
N GLY A 153 4.57 9.78 23.58
CA GLY A 153 3.38 9.08 24.08
C GLY A 153 3.77 7.97 25.05
N GLY A 154 2.83 7.65 25.93
CA GLY A 154 3.07 6.74 27.05
C GLY A 154 3.20 7.51 28.37
N ARG A 155 2.70 6.86 29.43
CA ARG A 155 2.70 7.38 30.80
C ARG A 155 3.06 6.26 31.73
N LEU A 156 3.95 6.56 32.67
CA LEU A 156 4.42 5.64 33.68
C LEU A 156 4.17 6.28 35.05
N ALA A 157 3.32 5.64 35.86
CA ALA A 157 3.03 6.10 37.22
C ALA A 157 3.51 5.06 38.22
N ALA A 158 3.92 5.48 39.41
CA ALA A 158 4.33 4.61 40.50
C ALA A 158 4.01 5.23 41.88
N ASP A 159 3.77 4.39 42.88
CA ASP A 159 3.59 4.86 44.28
C ASP A 159 4.91 5.42 44.84
N LEU A 160 6.03 4.78 44.52
CA LEU A 160 7.36 5.20 44.93
C LEU A 160 8.35 5.01 43.79
N ALA A 161 9.24 5.98 43.61
CA ALA A 161 10.37 5.91 42.71
C ALA A 161 11.66 6.21 43.44
N GLU A 162 12.70 5.40 43.24
CA GLU A 162 14.04 5.58 43.74
C GLU A 162 15.02 5.71 42.60
N ARG A 163 15.80 6.79 42.56
CA ARG A 163 16.85 7.03 41.58
C ARG A 163 18.21 6.89 42.23
N ASP A 164 19.11 6.12 41.59
CA ASP A 164 20.49 5.99 42.02
C ASP A 164 21.42 7.06 41.38
N ASP A 165 22.68 7.11 41.83
CA ASP A 165 23.72 8.02 41.36
C ASP A 165 24.05 7.85 39.86
N ASN A 166 23.75 6.70 39.26
CA ASN A 166 23.98 6.40 37.87
C ASN A 166 22.77 6.81 36.99
N GLY A 167 21.69 7.32 37.61
CA GLY A 167 20.46 7.72 36.92
C GLY A 167 19.48 6.58 36.70
N ASN A 168 19.75 5.35 37.19
CA ASN A 168 18.78 4.26 37.12
C ASN A 168 17.61 4.54 38.06
N ILE A 169 16.41 4.11 37.69
CA ILE A 169 15.20 4.34 38.48
C ILE A 169 14.51 3.01 38.77
N ILE A 170 14.18 2.79 40.03
CA ILE A 170 13.35 1.67 40.50
C ILE A 170 11.99 2.22 40.89
N LEU A 171 10.93 1.63 40.33
CA LEU A 171 9.55 2.04 40.55
C LEU A 171 8.79 0.88 41.20
N ASP A 172 8.18 1.13 42.33
CA ASP A 172 7.35 0.12 43.02
C ASP A 172 5.85 0.38 42.71
N LYS A 173 5.10 -0.70 42.48
CA LYS A 173 3.68 -0.72 42.11
C LYS A 173 3.41 0.17 40.89
N ALA A 174 4.14 -0.06 39.83
CA ALA A 174 4.11 0.78 38.64
C ALA A 174 2.97 0.42 37.68
N VAL A 175 2.46 1.43 36.98
CA VAL A 175 1.44 1.33 35.94
C VAL A 175 1.91 2.07 34.71
N TYR A 176 1.94 1.38 33.57
CA TYR A 176 2.27 1.97 32.27
C TYR A 176 1.06 1.92 31.32
N SER A 177 0.81 3.00 30.61
CA SER A 177 -0.15 3.05 29.49
C SER A 177 0.23 4.12 28.48
N SER A 178 -0.06 3.88 27.20
CA SER A 178 0.04 4.91 26.15
C SER A 178 -1.30 5.64 25.91
N CYS A 179 -2.37 5.23 26.59
CA CYS A 179 -3.69 5.83 26.45
C CYS A 179 -3.71 7.24 27.03
N ALA A 180 -4.53 8.12 26.44
CA ALA A 180 -4.86 9.39 27.08
C ALA A 180 -5.64 9.11 28.37
N VAL A 181 -5.30 9.82 29.46
CA VAL A 181 -5.96 9.73 30.76
C VAL A 181 -6.97 10.85 30.99
N VAL A 182 -7.17 11.70 29.98
CA VAL A 182 -8.22 12.73 29.93
C VAL A 182 -8.98 12.59 28.61
N ASP A 183 -10.25 12.94 28.61
CA ASP A 183 -11.09 12.99 27.41
C ASP A 183 -10.88 14.32 26.64
N ALA A 184 -11.66 14.56 25.59
CA ALA A 184 -11.59 15.77 24.77
C ALA A 184 -12.01 17.04 25.55
N GLU A 185 -12.80 16.87 26.60
CA GLU A 185 -13.30 17.92 27.50
C GLU A 185 -12.32 18.19 28.66
N GLY A 186 -11.23 17.38 28.77
CA GLY A 186 -10.24 17.50 29.84
C GLY A 186 -10.61 16.78 31.13
N CYS A 187 -11.68 15.97 31.14
CA CYS A 187 -12.08 15.18 32.29
C CYS A 187 -11.24 13.87 32.40
N PRO A 188 -10.92 13.42 33.62
CA PRO A 188 -10.16 12.19 33.82
C PRO A 188 -10.91 10.98 33.24
N LYS A 189 -10.22 10.15 32.44
CA LYS A 189 -10.74 8.87 31.92
C LYS A 189 -9.78 7.73 32.25
N SER A 190 -10.35 6.54 32.51
CA SER A 190 -9.56 5.34 32.65
C SER A 190 -8.98 4.89 31.31
N PRO A 191 -7.70 4.49 31.24
CA PRO A 191 -7.11 3.97 30.02
C PRO A 191 -7.76 2.65 29.61
N SER A 192 -7.94 2.46 28.31
CA SER A 192 -8.53 1.23 27.75
C SER A 192 -7.62 0.01 27.96
N TRP A 193 -6.30 0.24 27.99
CA TRP A 193 -5.35 -0.76 28.43
C TRP A 193 -4.26 -0.15 29.31
N ARG A 194 -3.69 -0.97 30.20
CA ARG A 194 -2.52 -0.63 30.98
C ARG A 194 -1.72 -1.90 31.31
N VAL A 195 -0.44 -1.73 31.55
CA VAL A 195 0.43 -2.74 32.12
C VAL A 195 0.65 -2.37 33.58
N THR A 196 0.22 -3.26 34.50
CA THR A 196 0.52 -3.15 35.93
C THR A 196 1.71 -4.03 36.25
N ALA A 197 2.64 -3.57 37.07
CA ALA A 197 3.81 -4.32 37.49
C ALA A 197 4.08 -4.14 39.01
N GLU A 198 4.59 -5.17 39.65
CA GLU A 198 5.04 -5.07 41.05
C GLU A 198 6.23 -4.10 41.15
N ARG A 199 7.13 -4.18 40.14
CA ARG A 199 8.31 -3.32 40.05
C ARG A 199 8.67 -3.03 38.59
N VAL A 200 9.17 -1.84 38.35
CA VAL A 200 9.76 -1.44 37.06
C VAL A 200 11.17 -0.93 37.27
N LEU A 201 12.10 -1.39 36.45
CA LEU A 201 13.51 -1.00 36.49
C LEU A 201 13.84 -0.23 35.22
N TYR A 202 14.21 1.02 35.33
CA TYR A 202 14.73 1.83 34.24
C TYR A 202 16.24 1.90 34.32
N ASP A 203 16.93 1.51 33.27
CA ASP A 203 18.38 1.58 33.11
C ASP A 203 18.70 2.81 32.22
N ALA A 204 19.34 3.81 32.81
CA ALA A 204 19.67 5.05 32.12
C ALA A 204 20.74 4.87 31.02
N GLY A 205 21.65 3.90 31.17
CA GLY A 205 22.71 3.64 30.21
C GLY A 205 22.20 2.98 28.92
N THR A 206 21.26 2.04 29.05
CA THR A 206 20.65 1.33 27.92
C THR A 206 19.29 1.90 27.51
N GLN A 207 18.71 2.79 28.31
CA GLN A 207 17.35 3.32 28.17
C GLN A 207 16.26 2.22 28.16
N ASP A 208 16.53 1.12 28.82
CA ASP A 208 15.60 0.01 28.93
C ASP A 208 14.68 0.16 30.15
N ILE A 209 13.39 -0.09 29.95
CA ILE A 209 12.36 -0.16 31.00
C ILE A 209 11.93 -1.62 31.13
N ARG A 210 12.35 -2.28 32.20
CA ARG A 210 12.07 -3.69 32.47
C ARG A 210 10.97 -3.82 33.50
N PHE A 211 9.93 -4.58 33.20
CA PHE A 211 8.80 -4.85 34.08
C PHE A 211 8.93 -6.18 34.79
N VAL A 212 8.75 -6.21 36.10
CA VAL A 212 8.77 -7.40 36.93
C VAL A 212 7.38 -7.65 37.53
N GLY A 213 6.85 -8.86 37.40
CA GLY A 213 5.48 -9.20 37.82
C GLY A 213 4.40 -8.49 36.97
N ALA A 214 4.66 -8.31 35.68
CA ALA A 214 3.80 -7.53 34.80
C ALA A 214 2.54 -8.29 34.36
N TYR A 215 1.42 -7.56 34.30
CA TYR A 215 0.15 -8.02 33.75
C TYR A 215 -0.44 -6.97 32.79
N LEU A 216 -0.93 -7.44 31.65
CA LEU A 216 -1.79 -6.64 30.79
C LEU A 216 -3.20 -6.59 31.36
N GLU A 217 -3.71 -5.39 31.54
CA GLU A 217 -5.11 -5.13 31.89
C GLU A 217 -5.82 -4.46 30.74
N LEU A 218 -7.01 -4.97 30.38
CA LEU A 218 -7.93 -4.37 29.41
C LEU A 218 -9.22 -3.96 30.15
N PHE A 219 -9.61 -2.70 30.02
CA PHE A 219 -10.79 -2.14 30.70
C PHE A 219 -10.84 -2.45 32.20
N GLY A 220 -9.66 -2.50 32.85
CA GLY A 220 -9.51 -2.78 34.28
C GLY A 220 -9.47 -4.26 34.66
N ALA A 221 -9.64 -5.19 33.72
CA ALA A 221 -9.52 -6.63 33.96
C ALA A 221 -8.10 -7.15 33.60
N ARG A 222 -7.47 -7.93 34.49
CA ARG A 222 -6.22 -8.61 34.20
C ARG A 222 -6.43 -9.75 33.21
N ILE A 223 -5.83 -9.64 32.02
CA ILE A 223 -6.04 -10.59 30.91
C ILE A 223 -4.87 -11.51 30.71
N LEU A 224 -3.64 -10.99 30.72
CA LEU A 224 -2.45 -11.75 30.33
C LEU A 224 -1.25 -11.39 31.19
N PRO A 225 -0.51 -12.38 31.77
CA PRO A 225 0.80 -12.13 32.36
C PRO A 225 1.81 -11.85 31.24
N LEU A 226 2.71 -10.88 31.49
CA LEU A 226 3.75 -10.47 30.54
C LEU A 226 5.15 -10.70 31.12
N PRO A 227 5.60 -11.95 31.26
CA PRO A 227 6.89 -12.24 31.85
C PRO A 227 8.03 -11.73 30.97
N GLY A 228 8.98 -10.99 31.57
CA GLY A 228 10.14 -10.46 30.84
C GLY A 228 9.87 -9.27 29.93
N LEU A 229 8.71 -8.63 30.05
CA LEU A 229 8.41 -7.41 29.29
C LEU A 229 9.51 -6.37 29.51
N THR A 230 10.07 -5.89 28.42
CA THR A 230 11.05 -4.80 28.40
C THR A 230 10.76 -3.92 27.21
N ILE A 231 10.62 -2.61 27.44
CA ILE A 231 10.44 -1.60 26.40
C ILE A 231 11.59 -0.60 26.44
N ARG A 232 11.73 0.23 25.42
CA ARG A 232 12.71 1.30 25.41
C ARG A 232 12.05 2.64 25.71
N ALA A 233 12.72 3.46 26.51
CA ALA A 233 12.24 4.80 26.86
C ALA A 233 12.21 5.74 25.64
N ASP A 234 13.11 5.54 24.66
CA ASP A 234 13.17 6.29 23.41
C ASP A 234 12.07 5.89 22.40
N GLY A 235 11.16 4.97 22.76
CA GLY A 235 10.09 4.47 21.90
C GLY A 235 10.55 3.59 20.73
N SER A 236 11.84 3.26 20.63
CA SER A 236 12.35 2.37 19.60
C SER A 236 11.92 0.92 19.85
N ALA A 237 11.70 0.17 18.78
CA ALA A 237 11.31 -1.24 18.89
C ALA A 237 12.42 -2.08 19.55
N LYS A 238 12.07 -3.02 20.41
CA LYS A 238 12.97 -3.98 21.03
C LYS A 238 12.64 -5.40 20.59
N SER A 239 13.65 -6.27 20.53
CA SER A 239 13.44 -7.69 20.25
C SER A 239 12.61 -8.35 21.36
N GLY A 240 11.64 -9.17 20.95
CA GLY A 240 10.76 -9.86 21.90
C GLY A 240 9.65 -10.65 21.22
N VAL A 241 8.91 -11.39 22.03
CA VAL A 241 7.69 -12.10 21.61
C VAL A 241 6.57 -11.10 21.46
N LEU A 242 5.83 -11.19 20.35
CA LEU A 242 4.66 -10.35 20.10
C LEU A 242 3.42 -10.96 20.76
N ILE A 243 2.31 -10.25 20.64
CA ILE A 243 1.02 -10.73 21.13
C ILE A 243 0.50 -11.79 20.16
N PRO A 244 0.09 -12.99 20.64
CA PRO A 244 -0.39 -14.05 19.77
C PRO A 244 -1.75 -13.72 19.14
N ASP A 245 -1.96 -14.14 17.89
CA ASP A 245 -3.25 -14.11 17.19
C ASP A 245 -3.96 -15.45 17.34
N ILE A 246 -5.29 -15.41 17.46
CA ILE A 246 -6.14 -16.58 17.60
C ILE A 246 -7.20 -16.57 16.48
N GLY A 247 -7.36 -17.70 15.81
CA GLY A 247 -8.33 -17.91 14.77
C GLY A 247 -8.99 -19.30 14.79
N LEU A 248 -10.07 -19.41 14.05
CA LEU A 248 -10.73 -20.69 13.75
C LEU A 248 -11.15 -20.66 12.29
N THR A 249 -10.64 -21.58 11.49
CA THR A 249 -10.97 -21.65 10.07
C THR A 249 -11.48 -23.04 9.67
N ALA A 250 -12.33 -23.08 8.63
CA ALA A 250 -12.84 -24.35 8.11
C ALA A 250 -11.73 -25.24 7.52
N SER A 251 -10.61 -24.65 7.11
CA SER A 251 -9.50 -25.37 6.51
C SER A 251 -8.50 -25.90 7.52
N ASN A 252 -8.15 -25.12 8.52
CA ASN A 252 -7.04 -25.40 9.45
C ASN A 252 -7.50 -25.73 10.86
N GLY A 253 -8.80 -25.58 11.16
CA GLY A 253 -9.34 -25.73 12.51
C GLY A 253 -8.98 -24.54 13.39
N PHE A 254 -8.69 -24.80 14.67
CA PHE A 254 -8.19 -23.80 15.58
C PHE A 254 -6.76 -23.38 15.17
N GLU A 255 -6.51 -22.09 15.19
CA GLU A 255 -5.24 -21.49 14.79
C GLU A 255 -4.68 -20.65 15.93
N LEU A 256 -3.44 -20.91 16.31
CA LEU A 256 -2.65 -20.07 17.22
C LEU A 256 -1.41 -19.62 16.45
N THR A 257 -1.21 -18.32 16.38
CA THR A 257 -0.05 -17.72 15.72
C THR A 257 0.72 -16.89 16.71
N ASP A 258 2.02 -17.12 16.84
CA ASP A 258 2.89 -16.34 17.70
C ASP A 258 4.15 -15.92 16.94
N SER A 259 4.67 -14.73 17.24
CA SER A 259 5.78 -14.14 16.51
C SER A 259 6.87 -13.65 17.46
N TYR A 260 8.12 -13.90 17.07
CA TYR A 260 9.29 -13.29 17.70
C TYR A 260 9.86 -12.22 16.78
N TYR A 261 9.86 -10.98 17.24
CA TYR A 261 10.49 -9.85 16.57
C TYR A 261 11.95 -9.75 17.00
N TRP A 262 12.86 -9.74 16.04
CA TRP A 262 14.30 -9.58 16.26
C TRP A 262 14.79 -8.29 15.60
N ARG A 263 15.09 -7.27 16.40
CA ARG A 263 15.80 -6.07 15.94
C ARG A 263 17.27 -6.41 15.79
N ILE A 264 17.74 -6.57 14.56
CA ILE A 264 19.15 -6.88 14.24
C ILE A 264 19.98 -5.60 14.32
N ALA A 265 19.44 -4.47 13.80
CA ALA A 265 20.01 -3.14 13.86
C ALA A 265 18.89 -2.10 13.67
N ASP A 266 19.21 -0.81 13.75
CA ASP A 266 18.22 0.27 13.63
C ASP A 266 17.50 0.29 12.29
N ASN A 267 18.14 -0.21 11.26
CA ASN A 267 17.65 -0.22 9.88
C ASN A 267 17.31 -1.61 9.35
N ARG A 268 17.33 -2.67 10.18
CA ARG A 268 17.01 -4.04 9.75
C ARG A 268 16.47 -4.89 10.89
N ASP A 269 15.51 -5.70 10.57
CA ASP A 269 14.86 -6.60 11.52
C ASP A 269 14.46 -7.93 10.86
N LEU A 270 14.13 -8.90 11.71
CA LEU A 270 13.63 -10.20 11.34
C LEU A 270 12.42 -10.54 12.22
N LEU A 271 11.29 -10.85 11.59
CA LEU A 271 10.11 -11.39 12.27
C LEU A 271 10.00 -12.87 11.98
N LEU A 272 10.08 -13.68 13.03
CA LEU A 272 9.88 -15.13 12.96
C LEU A 272 8.50 -15.46 13.50
N THR A 273 7.66 -16.15 12.72
CA THR A 273 6.28 -16.48 13.11
C THR A 273 6.06 -17.99 13.05
N GLY A 274 5.56 -18.55 14.13
CA GLY A 274 5.07 -19.92 14.22
C GLY A 274 3.55 -19.98 14.15
N TYR A 275 3.04 -20.92 13.38
CA TYR A 275 1.60 -21.17 13.21
C TYR A 275 1.31 -22.61 13.66
N VAL A 276 0.41 -22.76 14.61
CA VAL A 276 -0.06 -24.07 15.09
C VAL A 276 -1.54 -24.21 14.73
N TYR A 277 -1.87 -25.32 14.11
CA TYR A 277 -3.21 -25.62 13.63
C TYR A 277 -3.71 -26.94 14.24
N SER A 278 -5.01 -27.05 14.50
CA SER A 278 -5.59 -28.31 14.97
C SER A 278 -5.90 -29.31 13.85
N GLU A 279 -6.12 -28.85 12.61
CA GLU A 279 -6.48 -29.68 11.44
C GLU A 279 -5.48 -29.53 10.27
N ALA A 280 -4.31 -28.96 10.50
CA ALA A 280 -3.25 -28.84 9.51
C ALA A 280 -1.88 -28.99 10.17
N ALA A 281 -0.85 -29.32 9.37
CA ALA A 281 0.52 -29.34 9.81
C ALA A 281 0.96 -27.91 10.24
N PRO A 282 1.84 -27.79 11.25
CA PRO A 282 2.36 -26.49 11.68
C PRO A 282 3.14 -25.83 10.53
N MET A 283 3.13 -24.51 10.52
CA MET A 283 3.83 -23.69 9.52
C MET A 283 4.74 -22.69 10.25
N VAL A 284 5.82 -22.32 9.60
CA VAL A 284 6.70 -21.24 10.05
C VAL A 284 6.84 -20.19 8.95
N SER A 285 7.01 -18.94 9.35
CA SER A 285 7.41 -17.88 8.41
C SER A 285 8.54 -17.04 9.00
N ALA A 286 9.34 -16.48 8.10
CA ALA A 286 10.40 -15.53 8.41
C ALA A 286 10.28 -14.33 7.49
N GLN A 287 10.20 -13.13 8.06
CA GLN A 287 10.17 -11.88 7.33
C GLN A 287 11.37 -11.03 7.70
N TYR A 288 12.27 -10.83 6.74
CA TYR A 288 13.41 -9.93 6.88
C TYR A 288 13.11 -8.61 6.19
N ARG A 289 13.41 -7.49 6.88
CA ARG A 289 13.26 -6.13 6.35
C ARG A 289 14.56 -5.37 6.54
N GLN A 290 14.90 -4.56 5.54
CA GLN A 290 16.05 -3.68 5.61
C GLN A 290 15.75 -2.35 4.94
N LEU A 291 16.13 -1.26 5.60
CA LEU A 291 16.09 0.11 5.10
C LEU A 291 17.53 0.63 5.02
N ASN A 292 17.90 1.18 3.87
CA ASN A 292 19.17 1.86 3.66
C ASN A 292 18.90 3.30 3.19
N GLU A 293 19.91 4.14 3.15
CA GLU A 293 19.79 5.53 2.65
C GLU A 293 19.24 5.58 1.21
N HIS A 294 19.52 4.58 0.40
CA HIS A 294 19.17 4.52 -1.02
C HIS A 294 17.94 3.64 -1.32
N GLY A 295 17.40 2.93 -0.33
CA GLY A 295 16.26 2.06 -0.60
C GLY A 295 15.89 1.13 0.53
N ALA A 296 14.84 0.36 0.27
CA ALA A 296 14.31 -0.63 1.19
C ALA A 296 13.98 -1.93 0.48
N PHE A 297 14.13 -3.04 1.19
CA PHE A 297 13.65 -4.33 0.72
C PHE A 297 13.11 -5.19 1.87
N GLN A 298 12.25 -6.11 1.49
CA GLN A 298 11.63 -7.08 2.38
C GLN A 298 11.61 -8.44 1.69
N VAL A 299 11.92 -9.48 2.46
CA VAL A 299 11.79 -10.87 2.02
C VAL A 299 10.98 -11.62 3.07
N THR A 300 9.91 -12.31 2.65
CA THR A 300 9.10 -13.15 3.52
C THR A 300 9.03 -14.56 2.94
N GLY A 301 9.37 -15.55 3.74
CA GLY A 301 9.27 -16.95 3.41
C GLY A 301 8.30 -17.67 4.35
N TYR A 302 7.53 -18.61 3.82
CA TYR A 302 6.64 -19.51 4.56
C TYR A 302 7.02 -20.95 4.24
N ALA A 303 7.00 -21.84 5.24
CA ALA A 303 7.31 -23.24 5.05
C ALA A 303 6.49 -24.14 5.97
N THR A 304 6.02 -25.26 5.43
CA THR A 304 5.37 -26.36 6.16
C THR A 304 5.69 -27.70 5.49
N TYR A 305 5.42 -28.80 6.17
CA TYR A 305 5.52 -30.14 5.62
C TYR A 305 4.15 -30.79 5.63
N SER A 306 3.55 -30.97 4.45
CA SER A 306 2.20 -31.51 4.30
C SER A 306 1.93 -31.98 2.86
N THR A 307 0.84 -32.70 2.66
CA THR A 307 0.38 -33.15 1.33
C THR A 307 0.20 -31.96 0.37
N ARG A 308 0.71 -32.06 -0.83
CA ARG A 308 0.66 -30.99 -1.85
C ARG A 308 -0.06 -31.38 -3.13
N LEU A 309 -0.54 -30.37 -3.85
CA LEU A 309 -0.98 -30.47 -5.23
C LEU A 309 0.09 -29.84 -6.13
N PRO A 310 0.75 -30.61 -7.01
CA PRO A 310 1.79 -30.08 -7.92
C PRO A 310 1.24 -29.04 -8.89
N LEU A 311 2.12 -28.12 -9.37
CA LEU A 311 1.75 -27.07 -10.34
C LEU A 311 1.18 -27.64 -11.65
N ASN A 312 1.70 -28.77 -12.10
CA ASN A 312 1.33 -29.41 -13.38
C ASN A 312 0.32 -30.56 -13.22
N SER A 313 -0.32 -30.69 -12.08
CA SER A 313 -1.30 -31.75 -11.83
C SER A 313 -2.58 -31.18 -11.23
N THR A 314 -3.70 -31.75 -11.64
CA THR A 314 -5.02 -31.49 -11.07
C THR A 314 -5.40 -32.50 -9.99
N VAL A 315 -4.60 -33.54 -9.81
CA VAL A 315 -4.85 -34.61 -8.83
C VAL A 315 -3.97 -34.36 -7.60
N PRO A 316 -4.56 -34.36 -6.38
CA PRO A 316 -3.77 -34.26 -5.16
C PRO A 316 -2.82 -35.46 -5.03
N THR A 317 -1.57 -35.22 -4.69
CA THR A 317 -0.66 -36.30 -4.34
C THR A 317 -0.95 -36.76 -2.92
N SER A 318 -0.81 -38.06 -2.66
CA SER A 318 -0.88 -38.63 -1.31
C SER A 318 0.44 -38.49 -0.57
N GLU A 319 1.48 -37.98 -1.20
CA GLU A 319 2.81 -37.81 -0.62
C GLU A 319 2.96 -36.45 0.02
N ASP A 320 3.45 -36.44 1.26
CA ASP A 320 3.80 -35.22 1.93
C ASP A 320 5.12 -34.67 1.39
N ALA A 321 5.17 -33.36 1.29
CA ALA A 321 6.33 -32.63 0.80
C ALA A 321 6.50 -31.30 1.55
N ILE A 322 7.66 -30.70 1.39
CA ILE A 322 7.86 -29.31 1.82
C ILE A 322 7.03 -28.42 0.93
N ARG A 323 6.11 -27.67 1.55
CA ARG A 323 5.28 -26.65 0.90
C ARG A 323 5.73 -25.28 1.40
N GLY A 324 5.71 -24.29 0.53
CA GLY A 324 6.10 -22.97 0.92
C GLY A 324 5.77 -21.89 -0.10
N TYR A 325 5.96 -20.68 0.35
CA TYR A 325 5.81 -19.47 -0.46
C TYR A 325 6.93 -18.51 -0.11
N ILE A 326 7.51 -17.89 -1.12
CA ILE A 326 8.46 -16.79 -0.95
C ILE A 326 7.95 -15.55 -1.67
N VAL A 327 8.03 -14.42 -0.98
CA VAL A 327 7.78 -13.09 -1.54
C VAL A 327 8.91 -12.16 -1.14
N ALA A 328 9.49 -11.48 -2.12
CA ALA A 328 10.47 -10.44 -1.90
C ALA A 328 10.07 -9.20 -2.69
N ASN A 329 10.19 -8.03 -2.08
CA ASN A 329 9.95 -6.75 -2.74
C ASN A 329 11.03 -5.77 -2.33
N GLY A 330 11.47 -4.95 -3.27
CA GLY A 330 12.47 -3.94 -2.97
C GLY A 330 12.51 -2.82 -3.99
N ARG A 331 12.97 -1.68 -3.53
CA ARG A 331 13.32 -0.54 -4.37
C ARG A 331 14.65 0.03 -3.90
N TYR A 332 15.51 0.34 -4.85
CA TYR A 332 16.80 0.95 -4.64
C TYR A 332 16.95 2.15 -5.55
N GLN A 333 17.23 3.32 -4.99
CA GLN A 333 17.52 4.56 -5.70
C GLN A 333 19.03 4.66 -5.86
N LEU A 334 19.53 4.50 -7.09
CA LEU A 334 20.97 4.56 -7.37
C LEU A 334 21.48 6.00 -7.31
N ASP A 335 20.73 6.92 -7.87
CA ASP A 335 20.93 8.37 -7.87
C ASP A 335 19.56 9.07 -8.04
N PRO A 336 19.45 10.42 -8.08
CA PRO A 336 18.17 11.12 -8.24
C PRO A 336 17.35 10.69 -9.47
N ASN A 337 18.01 10.18 -10.52
CA ASN A 337 17.36 9.83 -11.79
C ASN A 337 17.12 8.32 -11.95
N TRP A 338 17.99 7.47 -11.38
CA TRP A 338 17.94 6.03 -11.57
C TRP A 338 17.37 5.29 -10.37
N SER A 339 16.43 4.41 -10.62
CA SER A 339 15.91 3.50 -9.61
C SER A 339 15.80 2.06 -10.14
N VAL A 340 15.94 1.10 -9.23
CA VAL A 340 15.71 -0.32 -9.48
C VAL A 340 14.61 -0.79 -8.56
N THR A 341 13.57 -1.43 -9.11
CA THR A 341 12.51 -2.07 -8.36
C THR A 341 12.45 -3.55 -8.72
N GLY A 342 12.22 -4.38 -7.70
CA GLY A 342 12.09 -5.81 -7.88
C GLY A 342 10.99 -6.40 -7.01
N SER A 343 10.31 -7.41 -7.55
CA SER A 343 9.36 -8.25 -6.83
C SER A 343 9.56 -9.70 -7.25
N LEU A 344 9.74 -10.58 -6.29
CA LEU A 344 9.81 -12.03 -6.47
C LEU A 344 8.66 -12.69 -5.72
N ARG A 345 7.92 -13.58 -6.38
CA ARG A 345 6.79 -14.31 -5.78
C ARG A 345 6.73 -15.71 -6.34
N TYR A 346 6.87 -16.69 -5.47
CA TYR A 346 6.86 -18.08 -5.87
C TYR A 346 6.19 -18.98 -4.82
N SER A 347 5.30 -19.84 -5.24
CA SER A 347 4.66 -20.85 -4.40
C SER A 347 5.04 -22.26 -4.87
N SER A 348 5.27 -23.15 -3.92
CA SER A 348 5.58 -24.56 -4.20
C SER A 348 4.46 -25.30 -4.92
N ASP A 349 3.21 -24.85 -4.74
CA ASP A 349 2.02 -25.49 -5.30
C ASP A 349 0.87 -24.47 -5.47
N ARG A 350 -0.19 -24.89 -6.15
CA ARG A 350 -1.32 -24.02 -6.54
C ARG A 350 -2.25 -23.65 -5.41
N THR A 351 -2.26 -24.40 -4.31
CA THR A 351 -3.24 -24.25 -3.24
C THR A 351 -2.67 -23.69 -1.96
N PHE A 352 -1.35 -23.67 -1.78
CA PHE A 352 -0.66 -23.27 -0.56
C PHE A 352 -1.18 -21.94 -0.02
N LEU A 353 -1.23 -20.89 -0.86
CA LEU A 353 -1.65 -19.56 -0.45
C LEU A 353 -3.09 -19.50 0.06
N ARG A 354 -4.00 -20.22 -0.62
CA ARG A 354 -5.41 -20.28 -0.24
C ARG A 354 -5.63 -21.19 0.95
N ARG A 355 -4.90 -22.31 1.03
CA ARG A 355 -4.98 -23.28 2.13
C ARG A 355 -4.67 -22.65 3.47
N TYR A 356 -3.63 -21.82 3.52
CA TYR A 356 -3.15 -21.15 4.72
C TYR A 356 -3.63 -19.70 4.85
N ASP A 357 -4.59 -19.27 4.01
CA ASP A 357 -5.18 -17.92 4.00
C ASP A 357 -4.16 -16.77 3.89
N ILE A 358 -3.05 -17.01 3.18
CA ILE A 358 -1.99 -16.03 2.95
C ILE A 358 -2.40 -15.06 1.84
N SER A 359 -2.87 -15.57 0.70
CA SER A 359 -3.36 -14.79 -0.44
C SER A 359 -4.41 -15.60 -1.24
N ARG A 360 -5.23 -14.88 -2.01
CA ARG A 360 -6.24 -15.45 -2.90
C ARG A 360 -5.99 -15.19 -4.37
N GLU A 361 -4.83 -14.71 -4.67
CA GLU A 361 -4.43 -14.45 -6.04
C GLU A 361 -4.36 -15.74 -6.86
N ASP A 362 -4.82 -15.65 -8.09
CA ASP A 362 -4.81 -16.76 -9.04
C ASP A 362 -3.52 -16.82 -9.85
N ARG A 363 -2.71 -15.76 -9.81
CA ARG A 363 -1.45 -15.65 -10.52
C ARG A 363 -0.43 -14.92 -9.66
N LEU A 364 0.77 -15.43 -9.60
CA LEU A 364 1.90 -14.79 -8.95
C LEU A 364 2.84 -14.23 -10.01
N ARG A 365 3.09 -12.94 -9.94
CA ARG A 365 3.88 -12.24 -10.93
C ARG A 365 5.15 -11.69 -10.29
N SER A 366 6.38 -12.00 -10.70
CA SER A 366 7.63 -11.37 -10.29
C SER A 366 8.12 -10.40 -11.36
N THR A 367 8.63 -9.28 -10.96
CA THR A 367 9.05 -8.21 -11.85
C THR A 367 10.44 -7.71 -11.47
N VAL A 368 11.16 -7.25 -12.46
CA VAL A 368 12.31 -6.39 -12.28
C VAL A 368 12.14 -5.19 -13.20
N ASN A 369 12.43 -4.00 -12.71
CA ASN A 369 12.39 -2.77 -13.49
C ASN A 369 13.58 -1.89 -13.11
N ILE A 370 14.34 -1.49 -14.10
CA ILE A 370 15.39 -0.48 -14.02
C ILE A 370 14.82 0.75 -14.72
N GLU A 371 14.69 1.84 -14.00
CA GLU A 371 14.03 3.05 -14.47
C GLU A 371 14.96 4.25 -14.36
N ARG A 372 14.97 5.06 -15.42
CA ARG A 372 15.59 6.39 -15.41
C ARG A 372 14.55 7.44 -15.76
N ILE A 373 14.45 8.45 -14.93
CA ILE A 373 13.61 9.63 -15.16
C ILE A 373 14.50 10.86 -15.20
N ASP A 374 14.39 11.63 -16.25
CA ASP A 374 15.09 12.89 -16.46
C ASP A 374 14.10 13.93 -16.98
N ASP A 375 14.49 15.20 -17.07
CA ASP A 375 13.61 16.30 -17.48
C ASP A 375 12.86 16.04 -18.79
N ASN A 376 13.56 15.45 -19.78
CA ASN A 376 13.04 15.21 -21.11
C ASN A 376 12.99 13.75 -21.53
N SER A 377 13.52 12.84 -20.72
CA SER A 377 13.63 11.44 -21.10
C SER A 377 13.16 10.48 -20.01
N TYR A 378 12.58 9.41 -20.45
CA TYR A 378 12.18 8.28 -19.63
C TYR A 378 12.73 7.01 -20.21
N LEU A 379 13.37 6.18 -19.41
CA LEU A 379 13.82 4.84 -19.77
C LEU A 379 13.31 3.84 -18.75
N SER A 380 12.65 2.78 -19.19
CA SER A 380 12.34 1.60 -18.40
C SER A 380 12.88 0.35 -19.10
N LEU A 381 13.74 -0.40 -18.41
CA LEU A 381 14.13 -1.74 -18.81
C LEU A 381 13.59 -2.70 -17.78
N SER A 382 12.66 -3.54 -18.20
CA SER A 382 11.92 -4.41 -17.29
C SER A 382 11.83 -5.84 -17.81
N GLY A 383 11.47 -6.72 -16.92
CA GLY A 383 11.11 -8.08 -17.23
C GLY A 383 10.09 -8.62 -16.26
N TRP A 384 9.34 -9.61 -16.72
CA TRP A 384 8.35 -10.25 -15.90
C TRP A 384 8.07 -11.70 -16.31
N ALA A 385 7.67 -12.52 -15.34
CA ALA A 385 7.28 -13.91 -15.52
C ALA A 385 6.11 -14.26 -14.59
N THR A 386 5.17 -15.15 -14.91
CA THR A 386 3.97 -15.49 -14.13
C THR A 386 3.96 -16.94 -13.69
N GLN A 387 3.59 -17.20 -12.43
CA GLN A 387 3.18 -18.51 -11.97
C GLN A 387 1.64 -18.55 -11.88
N ALA A 388 0.99 -19.42 -12.64
CA ALA A 388 -0.45 -19.63 -12.56
C ALA A 388 -0.79 -20.56 -11.38
N LEU A 389 -1.76 -20.15 -10.58
CA LEU A 389 -2.30 -20.94 -9.48
C LEU A 389 -3.68 -21.54 -9.80
N LEU A 390 -4.29 -21.15 -10.94
CA LEU A 390 -5.52 -21.73 -11.44
C LEU A 390 -5.31 -23.19 -11.84
N MET A 391 -6.20 -24.06 -11.38
CA MET A 391 -6.11 -25.52 -11.61
C MET A 391 -6.20 -25.91 -13.08
N GLN A 392 -6.90 -25.12 -13.90
CA GLN A 392 -7.16 -25.39 -15.31
C GLN A 392 -6.17 -24.69 -16.26
N GLN A 393 -5.28 -23.87 -15.74
CA GLN A 393 -4.30 -23.14 -16.57
C GLN A 393 -3.00 -23.93 -16.64
N ASP A 394 -2.57 -24.25 -17.87
CA ASP A 394 -1.28 -24.87 -18.11
C ASP A 394 -0.16 -23.85 -17.87
N GLN A 395 0.83 -24.24 -17.06
CA GLN A 395 1.98 -23.41 -16.74
C GLN A 395 2.89 -23.19 -17.96
N GLY A 396 2.98 -24.17 -18.87
CA GLY A 396 3.75 -24.06 -20.09
C GLY A 396 3.28 -22.95 -21.02
N GLN A 397 1.99 -22.61 -20.99
CA GLN A 397 1.37 -21.57 -21.81
C GLN A 397 1.48 -20.16 -21.20
N VAL A 398 1.98 -20.04 -19.95
CA VAL A 398 2.10 -18.74 -19.30
C VAL A 398 3.34 -18.00 -19.78
N PRO A 399 3.21 -16.74 -20.24
CA PRO A 399 4.32 -16.01 -20.84
C PRO A 399 5.37 -15.56 -19.82
N LEU A 400 6.64 -15.59 -20.27
CA LEU A 400 7.77 -14.87 -19.71
C LEU A 400 8.10 -13.72 -20.65
N ALA A 401 8.14 -12.49 -20.16
CA ALA A 401 8.54 -11.31 -20.94
C ALA A 401 9.87 -10.76 -20.43
N LEU A 402 10.90 -10.85 -21.27
CA LEU A 402 12.26 -10.36 -20.97
C LEU A 402 13.08 -10.31 -22.27
N PRO A 403 13.65 -9.17 -22.66
CA PRO A 403 13.48 -7.85 -22.08
C PRO A 403 12.22 -7.11 -22.57
N LEU A 404 11.75 -6.20 -21.76
CA LEU A 404 10.80 -5.15 -22.12
C LEU A 404 11.49 -3.80 -21.93
N LEU A 405 11.75 -3.10 -23.03
CA LEU A 405 12.33 -1.76 -23.03
C LEU A 405 11.27 -0.75 -23.45
N ASP A 406 11.17 0.36 -22.74
CA ASP A 406 10.43 1.56 -23.17
C ASP A 406 11.35 2.77 -22.95
N TYR A 407 11.73 3.42 -24.04
CA TYR A 407 12.50 4.66 -24.02
C TYR A 407 11.68 5.75 -24.69
N ARG A 408 11.50 6.88 -23.99
CA ARG A 408 10.81 8.07 -24.49
C ARG A 408 11.70 9.28 -24.34
N TYR A 409 11.66 10.12 -25.34
CA TYR A 409 12.39 11.38 -25.38
C TYR A 409 11.51 12.48 -25.94
N ARG A 410 11.35 13.57 -25.21
CA ARG A 410 10.61 14.76 -25.64
C ARG A 410 11.61 15.82 -26.08
N LEU A 411 11.48 16.31 -27.29
CA LEU A 411 12.31 17.42 -27.76
C LEU A 411 12.04 18.65 -26.91
N GLN A 412 13.11 19.38 -26.58
CA GLN A 412 13.00 20.59 -25.77
C GLN A 412 12.31 21.73 -26.54
N ASP A 413 12.72 21.92 -27.80
CA ASP A 413 12.21 22.97 -28.66
C ASP A 413 10.99 22.50 -29.46
N PRO A 414 9.91 23.32 -29.52
CA PRO A 414 8.77 23.03 -30.37
C PRO A 414 9.14 22.99 -31.87
N VAL A 415 8.63 22.00 -32.57
CA VAL A 415 8.81 21.86 -34.03
C VAL A 415 7.49 22.22 -34.72
N ALA A 416 7.51 23.15 -35.67
CA ALA A 416 6.29 23.62 -36.35
C ALA A 416 5.16 24.07 -35.40
N GLY A 417 5.56 24.59 -34.24
CA GLY A 417 4.62 25.04 -33.20
C GLY A 417 4.01 23.95 -32.35
N GLY A 418 4.45 22.71 -32.48
CA GLY A 418 4.02 21.54 -31.70
C GLY A 418 5.16 20.85 -31.01
N GLN A 419 4.85 19.99 -30.06
CA GLN A 419 5.78 19.18 -29.28
C GLN A 419 6.00 17.83 -29.94
N ILE A 420 7.26 17.39 -30.04
CA ILE A 420 7.61 16.03 -30.53
C ILE A 420 8.03 15.14 -29.36
N GLU A 421 7.44 13.96 -29.29
CA GLU A 421 7.86 12.84 -28.45
C GLU A 421 8.33 11.68 -29.33
N MET A 422 9.54 11.19 -29.09
CA MET A 422 10.06 9.97 -29.70
C MET A 422 9.97 8.83 -28.72
N GLN A 423 9.65 7.63 -29.20
CA GLN A 423 9.60 6.41 -28.40
C GLN A 423 10.27 5.26 -29.15
N ALA A 424 11.09 4.50 -28.42
CA ALA A 424 11.57 3.18 -28.83
C ALA A 424 11.09 2.14 -27.81
N ASN A 425 10.54 1.05 -28.28
CA ASN A 425 10.04 -0.03 -27.42
C ASN A 425 10.47 -1.39 -27.98
N THR A 426 10.81 -2.31 -27.07
CA THR A 426 11.02 -3.71 -27.41
C THR A 426 10.25 -4.59 -26.43
N LEU A 427 9.82 -5.75 -26.90
CA LEU A 427 9.18 -6.79 -26.10
C LEU A 427 9.62 -8.14 -26.63
N ALA A 428 10.14 -9.02 -25.76
CA ALA A 428 10.34 -10.43 -26.08
C ALA A 428 9.52 -11.26 -25.10
N ILE A 429 8.62 -12.07 -25.63
CA ILE A 429 7.80 -13.02 -24.90
C ILE A 429 8.19 -14.43 -25.33
N THR A 430 8.44 -15.30 -24.36
CA THR A 430 8.67 -16.73 -24.57
C THR A 430 7.72 -17.56 -23.70
N ARG A 431 7.37 -18.76 -24.18
CA ARG A 431 6.55 -19.75 -23.48
C ARG A 431 7.21 -21.12 -23.59
N ALA A 432 7.05 -21.96 -22.57
CA ALA A 432 7.52 -23.35 -22.65
C ALA A 432 6.70 -24.16 -23.66
N GLU A 433 5.40 -23.88 -23.76
CA GLU A 433 4.45 -24.53 -24.66
C GLU A 433 3.51 -23.49 -25.24
N GLY A 434 3.87 -22.82 -26.31
CA GLY A 434 3.06 -21.75 -26.89
C GLY A 434 3.79 -20.86 -27.85
N GLN A 435 3.08 -19.90 -28.41
CA GLN A 435 3.61 -18.93 -29.35
C GLN A 435 4.63 -18.02 -28.68
N ASP A 436 5.82 -17.94 -29.24
CA ASP A 436 6.84 -16.94 -28.92
C ASP A 436 6.65 -15.69 -29.77
N THR A 437 6.89 -14.52 -29.17
CA THR A 437 6.72 -13.24 -29.87
C THR A 437 7.82 -12.26 -29.47
N GLN A 438 8.48 -11.68 -30.45
CA GLN A 438 9.45 -10.62 -30.29
C GLN A 438 8.98 -9.40 -31.08
N ARG A 439 9.04 -8.23 -30.47
CA ARG A 439 8.63 -6.96 -31.08
C ARG A 439 9.70 -5.90 -30.82
N ALA A 440 9.93 -5.07 -31.85
CA ALA A 440 10.61 -3.79 -31.67
C ALA A 440 9.91 -2.73 -32.52
N PHE A 441 9.77 -1.52 -31.99
CA PHE A 441 9.29 -0.38 -32.77
C PHE A 441 9.98 0.92 -32.38
N ALA A 442 9.95 1.87 -33.33
CA ALA A 442 10.26 3.28 -33.12
C ALA A 442 9.06 4.13 -33.55
N ARG A 443 8.71 5.14 -32.76
CA ARG A 443 7.58 6.04 -32.94
C ARG A 443 8.02 7.49 -32.80
N ALA A 444 7.47 8.37 -33.64
CA ALA A 444 7.48 9.82 -33.44
C ALA A 444 6.03 10.30 -33.35
N HIS A 445 5.75 11.10 -32.35
CA HIS A 445 4.44 11.67 -32.06
C HIS A 445 4.57 13.18 -31.94
N TRP A 446 3.80 13.92 -32.73
CA TRP A 446 3.78 15.37 -32.75
C TRP A 446 2.38 15.88 -32.40
N ASP A 447 2.32 16.80 -31.44
CA ASP A 447 1.09 17.48 -31.03
C ASP A 447 1.25 18.99 -31.12
N MET A 448 0.29 19.66 -31.73
CA MET A 448 0.17 21.11 -31.73
C MET A 448 -1.18 21.51 -31.16
N ARG A 449 -1.19 22.19 -30.02
CA ARG A 449 -2.39 22.72 -29.36
C ARG A 449 -2.46 24.23 -29.52
N ARG A 450 -3.62 24.72 -29.97
CA ARG A 450 -3.91 26.13 -30.15
C ARG A 450 -5.30 26.48 -29.62
N ILE A 451 -5.44 27.67 -29.08
CA ILE A 451 -6.72 28.26 -28.71
C ILE A 451 -7.06 29.31 -29.77
N THR A 452 -8.21 29.17 -30.39
CA THR A 452 -8.68 30.14 -31.39
C THR A 452 -9.22 31.40 -30.73
N PRO A 453 -9.34 32.53 -31.44
CA PRO A 453 -9.97 33.74 -30.89
C PRO A 453 -11.42 33.53 -30.41
N MET A 454 -12.11 32.50 -30.89
CA MET A 454 -13.46 32.13 -30.46
C MET A 454 -13.47 31.21 -29.21
N GLY A 455 -12.32 30.93 -28.63
CA GLY A 455 -12.19 30.08 -27.43
C GLY A 455 -12.17 28.57 -27.70
N GLN A 456 -12.11 28.14 -28.95
CA GLN A 456 -11.97 26.73 -29.27
C GLN A 456 -10.54 26.26 -29.02
N GLU A 457 -10.38 25.14 -28.31
CA GLU A 457 -9.13 24.41 -28.20
C GLU A 457 -9.01 23.42 -29.36
N VAL A 458 -8.04 23.67 -30.25
CA VAL A 458 -7.77 22.84 -31.43
C VAL A 458 -6.45 22.13 -31.23
N THR A 459 -6.46 20.80 -31.27
CA THR A 459 -5.24 19.97 -31.22
C THR A 459 -5.09 19.22 -32.53
N LEU A 460 -3.94 19.42 -33.18
CA LEU A 460 -3.51 18.62 -34.32
C LEU A 460 -2.49 17.61 -33.84
N THR A 461 -2.68 16.34 -34.20
CA THR A 461 -1.79 15.25 -33.87
C THR A 461 -1.32 14.52 -35.12
N GLY A 462 -0.02 14.27 -35.18
CA GLY A 462 0.60 13.41 -36.17
C GLY A 462 1.43 12.33 -35.49
N LEU A 463 1.23 11.06 -35.85
CA LEU A 463 1.98 9.95 -35.32
C LEU A 463 2.48 9.08 -36.47
N VAL A 464 3.76 8.71 -36.41
CA VAL A 464 4.36 7.71 -37.30
C VAL A 464 5.10 6.66 -36.47
N ARG A 465 4.96 5.37 -36.84
CA ARG A 465 5.60 4.24 -36.15
C ARG A 465 6.02 3.18 -37.16
N GLY A 466 7.21 2.62 -36.98
CA GLY A 466 7.68 1.47 -37.71
C GLY A 466 7.91 0.29 -36.77
N ASP A 467 7.28 -0.85 -37.08
CA ASP A 467 7.33 -2.07 -36.26
C ASP A 467 8.02 -3.21 -36.97
N VAL A 468 8.76 -4.02 -36.22
CA VAL A 468 9.31 -5.30 -36.65
C VAL A 468 8.93 -6.36 -35.61
N TYR A 469 8.40 -7.47 -36.08
CA TYR A 469 7.99 -8.62 -35.29
C TYR A 469 8.69 -9.89 -35.75
N HIS A 470 8.93 -10.80 -34.82
CA HIS A 470 9.26 -12.18 -35.11
C HIS A 470 8.42 -13.08 -34.22
N SER A 471 7.81 -14.12 -34.78
CA SER A 471 7.03 -15.09 -34.01
C SER A 471 7.21 -16.52 -34.52
N GLY A 472 7.10 -17.47 -33.61
CA GLY A 472 7.13 -18.91 -33.87
C GLY A 472 6.04 -19.63 -33.13
N GLU A 473 5.74 -20.86 -33.56
CA GLU A 473 4.73 -21.73 -32.94
C GLU A 473 3.31 -21.14 -32.90
N ASN A 474 2.99 -20.26 -33.87
CA ASN A 474 1.74 -19.49 -33.90
C ASN A 474 0.47 -20.35 -33.85
N LEU A 475 0.51 -21.60 -34.34
CA LEU A 475 -0.63 -22.51 -34.33
C LEU A 475 -1.03 -22.98 -32.93
N LEU A 476 -0.14 -22.87 -31.94
CA LEU A 476 -0.42 -23.20 -30.55
C LEU A 476 -1.33 -22.15 -29.86
N THR A 477 -1.46 -20.95 -30.45
CA THR A 477 -2.45 -19.99 -30.00
C THR A 477 -3.85 -20.40 -30.47
N THR A 478 -4.79 -20.61 -29.53
CA THR A 478 -6.14 -21.11 -29.81
C THR A 478 -6.96 -20.12 -30.64
N THR A 479 -6.93 -18.83 -30.29
CA THR A 479 -7.69 -17.77 -30.97
C THR A 479 -7.00 -17.36 -32.27
N ALA A 480 -7.64 -17.64 -33.41
CA ALA A 480 -7.06 -17.45 -34.73
C ALA A 480 -6.64 -15.98 -35.00
N SER A 481 -7.45 -15.00 -34.56
CA SER A 481 -7.17 -13.56 -34.73
C SER A 481 -5.96 -13.07 -33.92
N TYR A 482 -5.41 -13.87 -32.97
CA TYR A 482 -4.25 -13.51 -32.17
C TYR A 482 -2.93 -14.09 -32.70
N ARG A 483 -3.00 -15.06 -33.62
CA ARG A 483 -1.83 -15.82 -34.09
C ARG A 483 -0.80 -14.99 -34.82
N GLY A 484 -1.22 -14.13 -35.77
CA GLY A 484 -0.34 -13.50 -36.74
C GLY A 484 0.26 -14.51 -37.74
N GLN A 485 1.20 -14.06 -38.57
CA GLN A 485 1.98 -14.88 -39.49
C GLN A 485 3.34 -15.25 -38.84
N PRO A 486 3.80 -16.50 -38.95
CA PRO A 486 5.07 -16.92 -38.39
C PRO A 486 6.27 -16.26 -39.12
N GLY A 487 7.40 -16.15 -38.43
CA GLY A 487 8.61 -15.54 -38.94
C GLY A 487 8.64 -14.02 -38.80
N TRP A 488 9.42 -13.38 -39.67
CA TRP A 488 9.62 -11.92 -39.62
C TRP A 488 8.49 -11.18 -40.32
N GLN A 489 7.85 -10.26 -39.61
CA GLN A 489 6.83 -9.35 -40.13
C GLN A 489 7.26 -7.89 -39.90
N LYS A 490 6.85 -7.00 -40.81
CA LYS A 490 7.11 -5.56 -40.74
C LYS A 490 5.82 -4.80 -40.92
N ARG A 491 5.65 -3.72 -40.17
CA ARG A 491 4.46 -2.87 -40.26
C ARG A 491 4.83 -1.39 -40.13
N GLY A 492 4.25 -0.55 -40.97
CA GLY A 492 4.25 0.90 -40.81
C GLY A 492 2.90 1.37 -40.33
N VAL A 493 2.87 2.33 -39.43
CA VAL A 493 1.67 2.96 -38.89
C VAL A 493 1.79 4.47 -39.03
N ALA A 494 0.75 5.12 -39.53
CA ALA A 494 0.64 6.57 -39.57
C ALA A 494 -0.76 6.95 -39.07
N ILE A 495 -0.88 7.91 -38.16
CA ILE A 495 -2.13 8.40 -37.61
C ILE A 495 -2.12 9.92 -37.70
N GLY A 496 -3.17 10.50 -38.30
CA GLY A 496 -3.44 11.94 -38.28
C GLY A 496 -4.74 12.21 -37.52
N ALA A 497 -4.74 13.21 -36.63
CA ALA A 497 -5.94 13.57 -35.91
C ALA A 497 -6.11 15.09 -35.76
N LEU A 498 -7.39 15.51 -35.75
CA LEU A 498 -7.84 16.85 -35.42
C LEU A 498 -8.87 16.73 -34.30
N ASP A 499 -8.58 17.31 -33.15
CA ASP A 499 -9.46 17.35 -31.97
C ASP A 499 -9.87 18.78 -31.67
N ILE A 500 -11.16 19.05 -31.60
CA ILE A 500 -11.72 20.37 -31.35
C ILE A 500 -12.63 20.30 -30.14
N LYS A 501 -12.31 21.08 -29.13
CA LYS A 501 -13.11 21.27 -27.92
C LYS A 501 -13.54 22.72 -27.82
N TRP A 502 -14.78 22.95 -27.43
CA TRP A 502 -15.28 24.30 -27.26
C TRP A 502 -15.92 24.51 -25.89
N PRO A 503 -15.14 24.90 -24.88
CA PRO A 503 -15.66 25.07 -23.53
C PRO A 503 -16.51 26.34 -23.42
N PHE A 504 -17.76 26.18 -22.98
CA PHE A 504 -18.68 27.25 -22.63
C PHE A 504 -18.83 27.31 -21.11
N ILE A 505 -18.51 28.46 -20.53
CA ILE A 505 -18.60 28.71 -19.10
C ILE A 505 -19.85 29.55 -18.83
N GLY A 506 -20.62 29.17 -17.82
CA GLY A 506 -21.82 29.89 -17.41
C GLY A 506 -22.15 29.70 -15.94
N GLU A 507 -23.10 30.46 -15.45
CA GLU A 507 -23.66 30.28 -14.14
C GLU A 507 -24.73 29.18 -14.15
N PHE A 508 -24.80 28.40 -13.07
CA PHE A 508 -25.78 27.32 -12.88
C PHE A 508 -26.10 27.14 -11.41
N MET A 509 -27.35 27.29 -11.01
CA MET A 509 -27.87 27.04 -9.65
C MET A 509 -27.03 27.66 -8.53
N GLY A 510 -26.54 28.88 -8.71
CA GLY A 510 -25.71 29.58 -7.71
C GLY A 510 -24.23 29.15 -7.69
N GLY A 511 -23.80 28.42 -8.68
CA GLY A 511 -22.43 28.02 -8.92
C GLY A 511 -22.02 28.24 -10.37
N SER A 512 -21.05 27.45 -10.85
CA SER A 512 -20.54 27.53 -12.22
C SER A 512 -20.71 26.21 -12.96
N GLN A 513 -20.88 26.27 -14.25
CA GLN A 513 -20.85 25.12 -15.15
C GLN A 513 -19.94 25.35 -16.34
N ILE A 514 -19.39 24.25 -16.85
CA ILE A 514 -18.63 24.19 -18.08
C ILE A 514 -19.26 23.14 -18.99
N LEU A 515 -19.72 23.53 -20.14
CA LEU A 515 -20.20 22.61 -21.18
C LEU A 515 -19.19 22.61 -22.30
N THR A 516 -18.62 21.47 -22.62
CA THR A 516 -17.55 21.31 -23.61
C THR A 516 -17.97 20.33 -24.70
N PRO A 517 -18.64 20.77 -25.77
CA PRO A 517 -18.76 19.97 -27.00
C PRO A 517 -17.36 19.63 -27.52
N ARG A 518 -17.21 18.39 -27.99
CA ARG A 518 -15.94 17.88 -28.54
C ARG A 518 -16.20 17.10 -29.80
N VAL A 519 -15.41 17.36 -30.86
CA VAL A 519 -15.40 16.60 -32.09
C VAL A 519 -13.96 16.26 -32.44
N GLN A 520 -13.72 14.99 -32.76
CA GLN A 520 -12.41 14.49 -33.13
C GLN A 520 -12.49 13.74 -34.46
N PHE A 521 -11.60 14.07 -35.38
CA PHE A 521 -11.36 13.32 -36.61
C PHE A 521 -10.06 12.56 -36.48
N VAL A 522 -10.08 11.27 -36.79
CA VAL A 522 -8.86 10.44 -36.82
C VAL A 522 -8.82 9.70 -38.14
N ALA A 523 -7.67 9.70 -38.79
CA ALA A 523 -7.44 8.96 -40.02
C ALA A 523 -6.16 8.11 -39.90
N THR A 524 -6.27 6.84 -40.25
CA THR A 524 -5.21 5.87 -40.29
C THR A 524 -5.30 5.06 -41.58
N PRO A 525 -4.25 4.94 -42.37
CA PRO A 525 -4.28 4.10 -43.59
C PRO A 525 -4.48 2.62 -43.21
N ASP A 526 -4.80 1.82 -44.24
CA ASP A 526 -4.92 0.36 -44.05
C ASP A 526 -3.62 -0.24 -43.55
N ILE A 527 -3.73 -1.10 -42.55
CA ILE A 527 -2.60 -1.69 -41.83
C ILE A 527 -2.71 -3.22 -41.84
N ARG A 528 -1.59 -3.90 -41.96
CA ARG A 528 -1.50 -5.37 -41.88
C ARG A 528 -1.60 -5.87 -40.44
N ASN A 529 -2.72 -5.65 -39.80
CA ASN A 529 -2.93 -5.98 -38.38
C ASN A 529 -2.91 -7.51 -38.14
N LEU A 530 -3.53 -8.29 -39.01
CA LEU A 530 -3.65 -9.75 -38.85
C LEU A 530 -2.35 -10.52 -39.13
N ASP A 531 -1.39 -9.90 -39.83
CA ASP A 531 -0.06 -10.48 -40.01
C ASP A 531 0.77 -10.47 -38.71
N ILE A 532 0.40 -9.59 -37.77
CA ILE A 532 1.09 -9.37 -36.51
C ILE A 532 0.47 -10.21 -35.39
N PRO A 533 1.25 -10.92 -34.57
CA PRO A 533 0.73 -11.59 -33.36
C PRO A 533 0.14 -10.58 -32.37
N ASN A 534 -0.86 -10.99 -31.61
CA ASN A 534 -1.55 -10.14 -30.62
C ASN A 534 -1.30 -10.62 -29.20
N GLU A 535 -0.39 -9.98 -28.50
CA GLU A 535 -0.06 -10.28 -27.10
C GLU A 535 -0.66 -9.27 -26.12
N ASP A 536 -0.75 -7.97 -26.51
CA ASP A 536 -1.08 -6.89 -25.60
C ASP A 536 -2.36 -6.08 -25.99
N ALA A 537 -2.98 -6.40 -27.11
CA ALA A 537 -4.16 -5.70 -27.61
C ALA A 537 -5.42 -6.61 -27.61
N ARG A 538 -5.58 -7.38 -26.53
CA ARG A 538 -6.75 -8.26 -26.28
C ARG A 538 -7.85 -7.49 -25.57
N ALA A 539 -8.89 -8.10 -25.07
CA ALA A 539 -9.89 -7.55 -24.13
C ALA A 539 -10.31 -6.09 -24.40
N ILE A 540 -10.81 -5.84 -25.61
CA ILE A 540 -11.30 -4.50 -25.99
C ILE A 540 -12.80 -4.38 -25.74
N ASP A 541 -13.22 -3.26 -25.21
CA ASP A 541 -14.60 -2.83 -25.01
C ASP A 541 -14.69 -1.31 -25.15
N LEU A 542 -15.76 -0.79 -25.76
CA LEU A 542 -15.96 0.65 -25.87
C LEU A 542 -16.39 1.21 -24.52
N GLU A 543 -15.65 2.20 -24.04
CA GLU A 543 -15.88 2.90 -22.79
C GLU A 543 -15.73 4.43 -22.97
N ASP A 544 -16.21 5.19 -22.00
CA ASP A 544 -15.99 6.64 -21.96
C ASP A 544 -14.50 7.02 -21.99
N SER A 545 -13.66 6.19 -21.37
CA SER A 545 -12.21 6.40 -21.23
C SER A 545 -11.44 6.23 -22.56
N ASN A 546 -11.91 5.39 -23.49
CA ASN A 546 -11.25 5.15 -24.77
C ASN A 546 -11.96 5.75 -25.98
N LEU A 547 -13.11 6.39 -25.79
CA LEU A 547 -13.92 6.96 -26.86
C LEU A 547 -13.13 7.88 -27.80
N PHE A 548 -12.31 8.77 -27.25
CA PHE A 548 -11.47 9.74 -27.96
C PHE A 548 -9.99 9.31 -28.09
N ALA A 549 -9.66 8.05 -27.82
CA ALA A 549 -8.30 7.56 -28.00
C ALA A 549 -7.92 7.52 -29.50
N LEU A 550 -6.68 7.85 -29.84
CA LEU A 550 -6.17 7.74 -31.22
C LEU A 550 -6.18 6.30 -31.72
N ASN A 551 -5.88 5.37 -30.83
CA ASN A 551 -6.03 3.93 -31.03
C ASN A 551 -6.86 3.39 -29.86
N ARG A 552 -8.00 2.75 -30.11
CA ARG A 552 -8.87 2.21 -29.07
C ARG A 552 -8.47 0.79 -28.62
N PHE A 553 -7.60 0.11 -29.37
CA PHE A 553 -6.98 -1.11 -28.88
C PHE A 553 -6.02 -0.79 -27.74
N PRO A 554 -6.03 -1.56 -26.65
CA PRO A 554 -4.97 -1.48 -25.65
C PRO A 554 -3.65 -1.98 -26.23
N GLY A 555 -2.51 -1.51 -25.70
CA GLY A 555 -1.19 -1.95 -26.16
C GLY A 555 -0.78 -1.46 -27.55
N TYR A 556 0.07 -2.22 -28.22
CA TYR A 556 0.72 -1.82 -29.47
C TYR A 556 0.49 -2.78 -30.64
N ASP A 557 0.03 -4.01 -30.38
CA ASP A 557 -0.04 -5.06 -31.39
C ASP A 557 -1.19 -4.85 -32.39
N ARG A 558 -2.23 -4.16 -32.01
CA ARG A 558 -3.34 -3.78 -32.91
C ARG A 558 -3.44 -2.27 -33.00
N VAL A 559 -3.77 -1.80 -34.17
CA VAL A 559 -4.02 -0.38 -34.44
C VAL A 559 -5.32 -0.27 -35.22
N GLU A 560 -6.17 0.65 -34.78
CA GLU A 560 -7.43 0.92 -35.46
C GLU A 560 -7.16 1.65 -36.77
N GLU A 561 -7.65 1.07 -37.87
CA GLU A 561 -7.49 1.57 -39.24
C GLU A 561 -8.75 2.28 -39.73
N GLY A 562 -8.60 3.00 -40.82
CA GLY A 562 -9.69 3.76 -41.45
C GLY A 562 -9.81 5.20 -40.93
N ALA A 563 -10.84 5.86 -41.36
CA ALA A 563 -11.16 7.23 -40.93
C ALA A 563 -12.43 7.22 -40.08
N ARG A 564 -12.43 8.02 -38.99
CA ARG A 564 -13.60 8.14 -38.12
C ARG A 564 -13.79 9.56 -37.61
N VAL A 565 -15.02 9.85 -37.25
CA VAL A 565 -15.45 11.05 -36.52
C VAL A 565 -15.97 10.58 -35.14
N THR A 566 -15.44 11.13 -34.07
CA THR A 566 -15.95 10.93 -32.72
C THR A 566 -16.49 12.23 -32.20
N TYR A 567 -17.67 12.22 -31.61
CA TYR A 567 -18.27 13.42 -31.04
C TYR A 567 -18.83 13.10 -29.65
N GLY A 568 -18.89 14.13 -28.83
CA GLY A 568 -19.41 14.00 -27.47
C GLY A 568 -19.48 15.34 -26.77
N VAL A 569 -19.96 15.28 -25.55
CA VAL A 569 -20.11 16.44 -24.68
C VAL A 569 -19.58 16.08 -23.30
N ASP A 570 -18.69 16.92 -22.77
CA ASP A 570 -18.32 16.94 -21.38
C ASP A 570 -19.06 18.08 -20.67
N TRP A 571 -19.82 17.77 -19.64
CA TRP A 571 -20.50 18.75 -18.80
C TRP A 571 -20.01 18.62 -17.37
N GLN A 572 -19.56 19.74 -16.80
CA GLN A 572 -19.12 19.85 -15.42
C GLN A 572 -19.90 20.97 -14.76
N ALA A 573 -20.47 20.71 -13.60
CA ALA A 573 -21.14 21.73 -12.81
C ALA A 573 -20.66 21.68 -11.36
N THR A 574 -20.27 22.83 -10.84
CA THR A 574 -19.91 23.01 -9.42
C THR A 574 -20.89 24.01 -8.84
N ILE A 575 -21.81 23.53 -8.04
CA ILE A 575 -22.79 24.31 -7.31
C ILE A 575 -22.55 24.15 -5.80
N PRO A 576 -23.12 24.98 -4.93
CA PRO A 576 -22.89 24.83 -3.51
C PRO A 576 -23.08 23.39 -3.03
N ASP A 577 -22.05 22.81 -2.40
CA ASP A 577 -22.00 21.44 -1.89
C ASP A 577 -22.00 20.30 -2.93
N TRP A 578 -22.28 20.55 -4.22
CA TRP A 578 -22.34 19.53 -5.26
C TRP A 578 -21.30 19.75 -6.36
N ARG A 579 -20.74 18.64 -6.83
CA ARG A 579 -19.98 18.57 -8.07
C ARG A 579 -20.57 17.47 -8.95
N LEU A 580 -20.92 17.85 -10.19
CA LEU A 580 -21.49 16.98 -11.20
C LEU A 580 -20.56 16.97 -12.41
N GLU A 581 -20.27 15.79 -12.92
CA GLU A 581 -19.46 15.60 -14.13
C GLU A 581 -20.13 14.55 -14.99
N THR A 582 -20.39 14.86 -16.25
CA THR A 582 -20.98 13.92 -17.20
C THR A 582 -20.25 14.01 -18.52
N THR A 583 -19.86 12.84 -19.05
CA THR A 583 -19.34 12.68 -20.40
C THR A 583 -20.26 11.73 -21.14
N ILE A 584 -20.65 12.08 -22.37
CA ILE A 584 -21.39 11.20 -23.28
C ILE A 584 -20.91 11.40 -24.70
N GLY A 585 -20.83 10.34 -25.46
CA GLY A 585 -20.44 10.43 -26.85
C GLY A 585 -20.60 9.16 -27.65
N GLN A 586 -20.32 9.27 -28.93
CA GLN A 586 -20.45 8.22 -29.94
C GLN A 586 -19.39 8.43 -31.03
N SER A 587 -19.05 7.39 -31.76
CA SER A 587 -18.11 7.44 -32.89
C SER A 587 -18.77 6.92 -34.15
N TYR A 588 -18.43 7.53 -35.28
CA TYR A 588 -18.85 7.11 -36.63
C TYR A 588 -17.64 6.83 -37.51
N ARG A 589 -17.54 5.60 -38.06
CA ARG A 589 -16.48 5.21 -39.00
C ARG A 589 -16.91 5.52 -40.42
N LEU A 590 -16.05 6.21 -41.15
CA LEU A 590 -16.33 6.67 -42.52
C LEU A 590 -16.13 5.59 -43.59
N ASN A 591 -15.34 4.56 -43.24
CA ASN A 591 -15.02 3.44 -44.15
C ASN A 591 -15.90 2.23 -43.84
N ASP A 592 -16.37 1.57 -44.89
CA ASP A 592 -17.24 0.38 -44.83
C ASP A 592 -16.41 -0.93 -44.83
N GLN A 593 -15.26 -0.94 -44.18
CA GLN A 593 -14.36 -2.10 -44.10
C GLN A 593 -14.66 -2.98 -42.92
N ASN A 594 -14.38 -4.26 -43.03
CA ASN A 594 -14.38 -5.19 -41.88
C ASN A 594 -13.49 -4.69 -40.78
N THR A 595 -14.04 -4.56 -39.61
CA THR A 595 -13.28 -4.16 -38.42
C THR A 595 -12.62 -5.36 -37.75
N LEU A 596 -11.53 -5.12 -37.04
CA LEU A 596 -10.88 -6.11 -36.16
C LEU A 596 -11.56 -6.21 -34.79
N PHE A 597 -12.53 -5.35 -34.53
CA PHE A 597 -13.27 -5.39 -33.26
C PHE A 597 -14.28 -6.52 -33.27
N PRO A 598 -14.26 -7.41 -32.26
CA PRO A 598 -15.27 -8.44 -32.13
C PRO A 598 -16.69 -7.88 -32.02
N ASP A 599 -17.66 -8.68 -32.44
CA ASP A 599 -19.07 -8.40 -32.20
C ASP A 599 -19.31 -8.21 -30.70
N GLY A 600 -20.25 -7.35 -30.33
CA GLY A 600 -20.56 -7.05 -28.93
C GLY A 600 -19.65 -6.07 -28.23
N THR A 601 -18.54 -5.65 -28.86
CA THR A 601 -17.63 -4.62 -28.29
C THR A 601 -18.16 -3.19 -28.41
N GLY A 602 -19.24 -2.97 -29.18
CA GLY A 602 -19.81 -1.66 -29.51
C GLY A 602 -18.99 -0.87 -30.54
N LEU A 603 -18.06 -1.55 -31.25
CA LEU A 603 -17.15 -0.96 -32.24
C LEU A 603 -17.13 -1.70 -33.58
N ASN A 604 -17.86 -2.80 -33.69
CA ASN A 604 -17.85 -3.69 -34.84
C ASN A 604 -18.55 -3.12 -36.07
N GLU A 605 -19.42 -2.15 -35.90
CA GLU A 605 -20.18 -1.49 -36.99
C GLU A 605 -19.70 -0.06 -37.28
N GLN A 606 -20.28 0.59 -38.30
CA GLN A 606 -19.93 1.98 -38.63
C GLN A 606 -20.28 2.96 -37.51
N TRP A 607 -21.50 2.85 -36.97
CA TRP A 607 -21.88 3.57 -35.75
C TRP A 607 -21.45 2.77 -34.52
N SER A 608 -20.74 3.39 -33.61
CA SER A 608 -20.48 2.78 -32.32
C SER A 608 -21.71 2.84 -31.42
N ASP A 609 -21.69 2.06 -30.35
CA ASP A 609 -22.61 2.27 -29.24
C ASP A 609 -22.40 3.66 -28.59
N PHE A 610 -23.43 4.13 -27.87
CA PHE A 610 -23.31 5.32 -27.02
C PHE A 610 -22.59 4.92 -25.71
N VAL A 611 -21.63 5.71 -25.30
CA VAL A 611 -20.96 5.53 -24.00
C VAL A 611 -20.98 6.80 -23.20
N GLY A 612 -21.02 6.63 -21.88
CA GLY A 612 -20.93 7.78 -21.02
C GLY A 612 -20.59 7.42 -19.58
N ARG A 613 -20.20 8.46 -18.85
CA ARG A 613 -19.93 8.43 -17.42
C ARG A 613 -20.59 9.63 -16.77
N THR A 614 -21.24 9.39 -15.64
CA THR A 614 -21.75 10.45 -14.76
C THR A 614 -21.15 10.27 -13.38
N THR A 615 -20.55 11.32 -12.83
CA THR A 615 -20.03 11.35 -11.48
C THR A 615 -20.75 12.44 -10.69
N VAL A 616 -21.22 12.10 -9.49
CA VAL A 616 -21.92 13.02 -8.60
C VAL A 616 -21.21 12.99 -7.24
N HIS A 617 -20.82 14.16 -6.76
CA HIS A 617 -20.30 14.35 -5.41
C HIS A 617 -21.20 15.33 -4.65
N TYR A 618 -21.54 14.96 -3.43
CA TYR A 618 -22.21 15.84 -2.47
C TYR A 618 -21.37 15.92 -1.20
N ARG A 619 -20.66 17.01 -1.00
CA ARG A 619 -19.68 17.17 0.06
C ARG A 619 -18.79 15.91 0.16
N ASP A 620 -18.51 15.46 1.39
CA ASP A 620 -17.83 14.19 1.68
C ASP A 620 -18.82 13.04 1.93
N PHE A 621 -20.15 13.31 1.79
CA PHE A 621 -21.21 12.36 2.14
C PHE A 621 -21.57 11.40 1.02
N LEU A 622 -21.59 11.86 -0.24
CA LEU A 622 -21.97 11.05 -1.39
C LEU A 622 -20.92 11.17 -2.49
N LYS A 623 -20.43 10.02 -2.92
CA LYS A 623 -19.72 9.86 -4.18
C LYS A 623 -20.42 8.79 -4.99
N PHE A 624 -20.92 9.14 -6.15
CA PHE A 624 -21.61 8.24 -7.06
C PHE A 624 -20.96 8.32 -8.43
N THR A 625 -20.67 7.17 -9.04
CA THR A 625 -20.15 7.07 -10.41
C THR A 625 -20.99 6.04 -11.15
N HIS A 626 -21.52 6.43 -12.30
CA HIS A 626 -22.22 5.55 -13.22
C HIS A 626 -21.55 5.58 -14.58
N ARG A 627 -21.13 4.41 -15.08
CA ARG A 627 -20.63 4.23 -16.44
C ARG A 627 -21.58 3.33 -17.19
N PHE A 628 -21.86 3.69 -18.43
CA PHE A 628 -22.78 2.93 -19.25
C PHE A 628 -22.33 2.84 -20.70
N ARG A 629 -22.77 1.76 -21.35
CA ARG A 629 -22.80 1.61 -22.80
C ARG A 629 -24.20 1.20 -23.23
N LEU A 630 -24.76 1.90 -24.21
CA LEU A 630 -26.08 1.68 -24.76
C LEU A 630 -25.95 1.30 -26.23
N ASP A 631 -26.61 0.25 -26.62
CA ASP A 631 -26.72 -0.20 -28.01
C ASP A 631 -27.22 0.94 -28.90
N LYS A 632 -26.57 1.11 -30.03
CA LYS A 632 -26.85 2.23 -30.96
C LYS A 632 -28.26 2.22 -31.60
N ASP A 633 -28.86 1.02 -31.78
CA ASP A 633 -30.11 0.82 -32.52
C ASP A 633 -31.35 0.86 -31.62
N ASN A 634 -31.26 0.28 -30.43
CA ASN A 634 -32.39 0.09 -29.53
C ASN A 634 -32.17 0.65 -28.10
N LEU A 635 -31.02 1.24 -27.85
CA LEU A 635 -30.60 1.76 -26.53
C LEU A 635 -30.61 0.72 -25.42
N ALA A 636 -30.52 -0.57 -25.75
CA ALA A 636 -30.35 -1.61 -24.75
C ALA A 636 -29.04 -1.43 -23.97
N VAL A 637 -29.09 -1.69 -22.67
CA VAL A 637 -27.94 -1.53 -21.80
C VAL A 637 -26.97 -2.69 -22.01
N ARG A 638 -25.82 -2.43 -22.63
CA ARG A 638 -24.76 -3.40 -22.89
C ARG A 638 -23.70 -3.40 -21.78
N ARG A 639 -23.50 -2.28 -21.10
CA ARG A 639 -22.68 -2.13 -19.91
C ARG A 639 -23.38 -1.23 -18.91
N ASN A 640 -23.40 -1.66 -17.67
CA ASN A 640 -23.89 -0.87 -16.55
C ASN A 640 -22.94 -1.07 -15.37
N GLU A 641 -22.27 -0.02 -14.97
CA GLU A 641 -21.33 -0.03 -13.85
C GLU A 641 -21.68 1.11 -12.90
N ILE A 642 -21.99 0.77 -11.68
CA ILE A 642 -22.36 1.71 -10.63
C ILE A 642 -21.41 1.52 -9.46
N ASP A 643 -20.76 2.59 -9.05
CA ASP A 643 -20.02 2.67 -7.81
C ASP A 643 -20.59 3.81 -6.96
N ALA A 644 -20.99 3.53 -5.74
CA ALA A 644 -21.53 4.51 -4.81
C ALA A 644 -20.88 4.37 -3.43
N THR A 645 -20.47 5.49 -2.84
CA THR A 645 -20.10 5.59 -1.44
C THR A 645 -21.00 6.62 -0.79
N ILE A 646 -21.69 6.24 0.27
CA ILE A 646 -22.66 7.06 1.01
C ILE A 646 -22.29 7.04 2.48
N GLY A 647 -22.06 8.17 3.09
CA GLY A 647 -21.77 8.30 4.51
C GLY A 647 -20.64 9.28 4.80
N ILE A 648 -20.17 9.26 6.03
CA ILE A 648 -19.12 10.13 6.55
C ILE A 648 -18.11 9.29 7.34
N ASP A 649 -16.82 9.61 7.23
CA ASP A 649 -15.70 9.05 8.02
C ASP A 649 -15.83 7.58 8.44
N ARG A 650 -16.44 7.36 9.61
CA ARG A 650 -16.54 6.07 10.30
C ARG A 650 -17.87 5.34 10.06
N THR A 651 -18.83 5.98 9.37
CA THR A 651 -20.15 5.40 9.04
C THR A 651 -20.45 5.60 7.57
N TYR A 652 -20.32 4.52 6.79
CA TYR A 652 -20.50 4.57 5.36
C TYR A 652 -21.04 3.26 4.79
N LEU A 653 -21.62 3.35 3.61
CA LEU A 653 -22.03 2.25 2.74
C LEU A 653 -21.36 2.41 1.38
N GLU A 654 -20.72 1.37 0.90
CA GLU A 654 -20.16 1.25 -0.45
C GLU A 654 -20.96 0.20 -1.22
N LEU A 655 -21.39 0.55 -2.41
CA LEU A 655 -22.09 -0.31 -3.34
C LEU A 655 -21.36 -0.32 -4.68
N GLY A 656 -21.11 -1.49 -5.22
CA GLY A 656 -20.56 -1.66 -6.56
C GLY A 656 -21.42 -2.67 -7.32
N TYR A 657 -21.93 -2.29 -8.47
CA TYR A 657 -22.69 -3.14 -9.37
C TYR A 657 -22.07 -3.09 -10.75
N LEU A 658 -21.84 -4.25 -11.34
CA LEU A 658 -21.31 -4.39 -12.68
C LEU A 658 -22.21 -5.36 -13.46
N ARG A 659 -22.69 -4.94 -14.62
CA ARG A 659 -23.30 -5.81 -15.62
C ARG A 659 -22.66 -5.58 -16.98
N LEU A 660 -22.17 -6.65 -17.58
CA LEU A 660 -21.65 -6.68 -18.95
C LEU A 660 -22.50 -7.69 -19.72
N ASN A 661 -23.23 -7.21 -20.72
CA ASN A 661 -24.05 -8.04 -21.62
C ASN A 661 -23.65 -7.65 -23.05
N ARG A 662 -22.69 -8.37 -23.62
CA ARG A 662 -21.97 -7.97 -24.84
C ARG A 662 -22.28 -8.87 -26.04
N ASP A 663 -22.86 -10.04 -25.81
CA ASP A 663 -23.08 -11.07 -26.84
C ASP A 663 -21.77 -11.44 -27.61
N VAL A 664 -20.64 -11.45 -26.91
CA VAL A 664 -19.33 -11.76 -27.50
C VAL A 664 -19.17 -13.26 -27.66
N ASP A 665 -18.63 -13.71 -28.81
CA ASP A 665 -18.35 -15.13 -29.05
C ASP A 665 -17.43 -15.73 -27.99
N LEU A 666 -17.75 -16.95 -27.56
CA LEU A 666 -17.01 -17.67 -26.50
C LEU A 666 -15.53 -17.94 -26.82
N SER A 667 -15.10 -17.77 -28.07
CA SER A 667 -13.69 -17.85 -28.46
C SER A 667 -12.85 -16.68 -27.93
N PHE A 668 -13.48 -15.58 -27.46
CA PHE A 668 -12.82 -14.43 -26.85
C PHE A 668 -12.97 -14.49 -25.33
N GLU A 669 -12.15 -15.28 -24.66
CA GLU A 669 -12.24 -15.55 -23.21
C GLU A 669 -12.25 -14.30 -22.32
N ASP A 670 -11.56 -13.24 -22.73
CA ASP A 670 -11.40 -12.01 -21.96
C ASP A 670 -12.61 -11.06 -22.02
N LEU A 671 -13.62 -11.39 -22.84
CA LEU A 671 -14.77 -10.52 -23.15
C LEU A 671 -16.13 -11.15 -22.76
N ARG A 672 -16.18 -12.11 -21.87
CA ARG A 672 -17.41 -12.80 -21.44
C ARG A 672 -18.38 -11.86 -20.71
N ASP A 673 -19.65 -12.22 -20.77
CA ASP A 673 -20.70 -11.56 -20.01
C ASP A 673 -20.52 -11.81 -18.52
N ARG A 674 -20.86 -10.83 -17.71
CA ARG A 674 -20.68 -10.85 -16.27
C ARG A 674 -21.68 -9.95 -15.57
N GLU A 675 -22.24 -10.46 -14.46
CA GLU A 675 -23.00 -9.65 -13.53
C GLU A 675 -22.52 -9.88 -12.09
N GLU A 676 -22.20 -8.81 -11.38
CA GLU A 676 -21.64 -8.87 -10.02
C GLU A 676 -22.16 -7.73 -9.16
N LEU A 677 -22.52 -8.04 -7.92
CA LEU A 677 -22.86 -7.07 -6.88
C LEU A 677 -21.83 -7.15 -5.75
N ARG A 678 -21.31 -5.99 -5.36
CA ARG A 678 -20.48 -5.80 -4.17
C ARG A 678 -21.17 -4.83 -3.22
N ALA A 679 -21.20 -5.17 -1.95
CA ALA A 679 -21.63 -4.27 -0.90
C ALA A 679 -20.64 -4.33 0.27
N ALA A 680 -20.28 -3.18 0.81
CA ALA A 680 -19.48 -3.06 2.01
C ALA A 680 -19.99 -1.88 2.83
N GLY A 681 -19.93 -1.99 4.15
CA GLY A 681 -20.35 -0.88 5.00
C GLY A 681 -19.76 -0.96 6.39
N ARG A 682 -19.74 0.17 7.03
CA ARG A 682 -19.33 0.34 8.42
C ARG A 682 -20.28 1.30 9.12
N ILE A 683 -20.70 0.97 10.33
CA ILE A 683 -21.51 1.82 11.20
C ILE A 683 -20.75 1.99 12.50
N ALA A 684 -20.36 3.22 12.82
CA ALA A 684 -19.76 3.58 14.09
C ALA A 684 -20.86 3.91 15.11
N PHE A 685 -20.67 3.47 16.35
CA PHE A 685 -21.58 3.73 17.47
C PHE A 685 -20.80 3.80 18.79
N ALA A 686 -21.43 4.34 19.82
CA ALA A 686 -20.86 4.44 21.16
C ALA A 686 -19.40 4.96 21.20
N GLY A 687 -19.09 5.95 20.37
CA GLY A 687 -17.79 6.61 20.29
C GLY A 687 -16.71 5.80 19.60
N TYR A 688 -16.35 4.65 20.14
CA TYR A 688 -15.17 3.86 19.71
C TYR A 688 -15.53 2.54 19.00
N TRP A 689 -16.77 2.11 19.06
CA TRP A 689 -17.24 0.86 18.46
C TRP A 689 -17.67 1.03 16.99
N SER A 690 -17.49 0.00 16.21
CA SER A 690 -18.07 -0.08 14.88
C SER A 690 -18.44 -1.52 14.52
N VAL A 691 -19.53 -1.68 13.78
CA VAL A 691 -19.90 -2.89 13.06
C VAL A 691 -19.58 -2.66 11.59
N PHE A 692 -18.97 -3.64 10.94
CA PHE A 692 -18.69 -3.59 9.53
C PHE A 692 -19.02 -4.91 8.84
N GLY A 693 -19.32 -4.84 7.55
CA GLY A 693 -19.59 -6.03 6.77
C GLY A 693 -19.32 -5.81 5.29
N SER A 694 -19.14 -6.90 4.57
CA SER A 694 -19.04 -6.89 3.12
C SER A 694 -19.56 -8.20 2.52
N ALA A 695 -20.12 -8.10 1.32
CA ALA A 695 -20.54 -9.25 0.53
C ALA A 695 -20.18 -9.03 -0.95
N VAL A 696 -19.81 -10.12 -1.62
CA VAL A 696 -19.63 -10.17 -3.07
C VAL A 696 -20.46 -11.32 -3.59
N VAL A 697 -21.34 -11.02 -4.55
CA VAL A 697 -22.28 -11.99 -5.14
C VAL A 697 -22.10 -11.96 -6.66
N ASN A 698 -21.86 -13.11 -7.26
CA ASN A 698 -21.94 -13.28 -8.70
C ASN A 698 -23.41 -13.51 -9.07
N LEU A 699 -23.95 -12.64 -9.91
CA LEU A 699 -25.31 -12.65 -10.40
C LEU A 699 -25.42 -13.20 -11.84
N THR A 700 -24.29 -13.47 -12.51
CA THR A 700 -24.25 -14.06 -13.86
C THR A 700 -24.97 -15.40 -13.87
N ASP A 701 -25.91 -15.56 -14.77
CA ASP A 701 -26.66 -16.81 -14.94
C ASP A 701 -26.12 -17.66 -16.11
N ARG A 702 -26.73 -18.83 -16.33
CA ARG A 702 -26.33 -19.76 -17.39
C ARG A 702 -26.74 -19.32 -18.79
N ALA A 703 -27.69 -18.44 -18.91
CA ALA A 703 -28.08 -17.87 -20.20
C ALA A 703 -27.06 -16.84 -20.68
N GLU A 704 -26.47 -16.11 -19.71
CA GLU A 704 -25.42 -15.12 -19.99
C GLU A 704 -24.04 -15.78 -20.20
N ASP A 705 -23.69 -16.81 -19.41
CA ASP A 705 -22.44 -17.57 -19.57
C ASP A 705 -22.67 -19.08 -19.29
N PRO A 706 -22.87 -19.91 -20.34
CA PRO A 706 -23.09 -21.33 -20.19
C PRO A 706 -21.94 -22.11 -19.52
N THR A 707 -20.74 -21.54 -19.48
CA THR A 707 -19.57 -22.16 -18.84
C THR A 707 -19.53 -21.93 -17.33
N PHE A 708 -20.31 -20.99 -16.83
CA PHE A 708 -20.44 -20.67 -15.41
C PHE A 708 -21.38 -21.67 -14.70
N THR A 709 -21.00 -22.03 -13.47
CA THR A 709 -21.83 -22.91 -12.61
C THR A 709 -22.82 -22.12 -11.74
N ALA A 710 -22.90 -20.79 -11.89
CA ALA A 710 -23.79 -19.93 -11.13
C ALA A 710 -25.18 -19.86 -11.79
N ASP A 711 -26.23 -19.87 -10.97
CA ASP A 711 -27.64 -19.81 -11.39
C ASP A 711 -28.25 -18.43 -11.05
N GLY A 712 -27.58 -17.34 -11.42
CA GLY A 712 -28.04 -15.97 -11.19
C GLY A 712 -27.86 -15.43 -9.77
N PHE A 713 -27.48 -16.24 -8.80
CA PHE A 713 -27.20 -15.80 -7.43
C PHE A 713 -26.21 -16.73 -6.74
N LYS A 714 -24.91 -16.44 -6.85
CA LYS A 714 -23.87 -17.22 -6.20
C LYS A 714 -23.03 -16.33 -5.28
N PRO A 715 -23.21 -16.39 -3.96
CA PRO A 715 -22.32 -15.72 -3.05
C PRO A 715 -20.88 -16.20 -3.23
N LEU A 716 -19.94 -15.28 -3.32
CA LEU A 716 -18.52 -15.57 -3.43
C LEU A 716 -17.83 -15.43 -2.08
N ARG A 717 -18.20 -14.39 -1.33
CA ARG A 717 -17.65 -14.08 -0.01
C ARG A 717 -18.60 -13.23 0.80
N THR A 718 -18.68 -13.52 2.10
CA THR A 718 -19.35 -12.66 3.08
C THR A 718 -18.42 -12.44 4.27
N ARG A 719 -18.38 -11.23 4.79
CA ARG A 719 -17.62 -10.85 5.98
C ARG A 719 -18.50 -9.97 6.89
N LEU A 720 -18.48 -10.25 8.19
CA LEU A 720 -19.07 -9.41 9.23
C LEU A 720 -18.05 -9.26 10.36
N GLY A 721 -18.05 -8.12 11.02
CA GLY A 721 -17.16 -7.91 12.15
C GLY A 721 -17.61 -6.79 13.04
N VAL A 722 -17.08 -6.82 14.26
CA VAL A 722 -17.19 -5.76 15.26
C VAL A 722 -15.79 -5.33 15.62
N ALA A 723 -15.55 -4.04 15.70
CA ALA A 723 -14.26 -3.49 16.08
C ALA A 723 -14.45 -2.38 17.13
N TYR A 724 -13.54 -2.35 18.07
CA TYR A 724 -13.28 -1.24 18.98
C TYR A 724 -11.98 -0.56 18.55
N SER A 725 -11.96 0.76 18.45
CA SER A 725 -10.76 1.52 18.09
C SER A 725 -10.79 2.89 18.74
N ASP A 726 -9.91 3.10 19.72
CA ASP A 726 -9.65 4.39 20.34
C ASP A 726 -8.25 4.92 20.04
N ASP A 727 -7.74 5.85 20.83
CA ASP A 727 -6.41 6.45 20.67
C ASP A 727 -5.25 5.47 20.90
N CYS A 728 -5.44 4.41 21.67
CA CYS A 728 -4.38 3.51 22.11
C CYS A 728 -4.65 2.02 21.92
N LEU A 729 -5.90 1.61 21.69
CA LEU A 729 -6.32 0.21 21.54
C LEU A 729 -7.11 0.03 20.25
N GLU A 730 -6.76 -1.01 19.50
CA GLU A 730 -7.58 -1.53 18.42
C GLU A 730 -7.81 -3.02 18.64
N MET A 731 -9.08 -3.44 18.70
CA MET A 731 -9.42 -4.85 18.78
C MET A 731 -10.65 -5.15 17.93
N GLY A 732 -10.77 -6.37 17.45
CA GLY A 732 -11.93 -6.74 16.66
C GLY A 732 -12.13 -8.24 16.55
N PHE A 733 -13.37 -8.57 16.28
CA PHE A 733 -13.80 -9.92 15.96
C PHE A 733 -14.40 -9.93 14.56
N THR A 734 -13.93 -10.84 13.70
CA THR A 734 -14.37 -10.96 12.32
C THR A 734 -14.83 -12.37 12.05
N TRP A 735 -16.05 -12.50 11.54
CA TRP A 735 -16.57 -13.70 10.88
C TRP A 735 -16.48 -13.52 9.37
N ARG A 736 -15.99 -14.55 8.68
CA ARG A 736 -15.93 -14.62 7.21
C ARG A 736 -16.44 -15.96 6.76
N ARG A 737 -17.20 -15.97 5.66
CA ARG A 737 -17.61 -17.17 4.97
C ARG A 737 -17.10 -17.18 3.53
N ASP A 738 -16.39 -18.24 3.18
CA ASP A 738 -15.96 -18.54 1.84
C ASP A 738 -16.84 -19.64 1.24
N TYR A 739 -17.34 -19.39 0.04
CA TYR A 739 -18.28 -20.30 -0.63
C TYR A 739 -17.60 -21.16 -1.69
N ILE A 740 -16.36 -20.83 -2.05
CA ILE A 740 -15.58 -21.55 -3.07
C ILE A 740 -14.63 -22.50 -2.38
N GLN A 741 -14.63 -23.75 -2.82
CA GLN A 741 -13.65 -24.77 -2.46
C GLN A 741 -12.62 -24.91 -3.58
N LEU A 742 -11.33 -24.97 -3.25
CA LEU A 742 -10.26 -25.24 -4.19
C LEU A 742 -9.34 -26.31 -3.60
N ALA A 743 -9.48 -27.54 -4.09
CA ALA A 743 -8.73 -28.70 -3.61
C ALA A 743 -8.74 -28.82 -2.06
N ASP A 744 -7.59 -28.69 -1.41
CA ASP A 744 -7.42 -28.77 0.05
C ASP A 744 -7.80 -27.48 0.81
N ALA A 745 -8.05 -26.36 0.12
CA ALA A 745 -8.63 -25.16 0.70
C ALA A 745 -10.16 -25.28 0.79
N LYS A 746 -10.68 -25.63 1.97
CA LYS A 746 -12.10 -25.91 2.18
C LYS A 746 -12.93 -24.63 2.17
N ARG A 747 -14.15 -24.70 1.61
CA ARG A 747 -15.19 -23.69 1.84
C ARG A 747 -15.67 -23.74 3.30
N GLY A 748 -16.11 -22.64 3.85
CA GLY A 748 -16.70 -22.61 5.20
C GLY A 748 -16.53 -21.32 5.92
N ASN A 749 -16.76 -21.38 7.24
CA ASN A 749 -16.67 -20.21 8.12
C ASN A 749 -15.26 -20.08 8.69
N SER A 750 -14.83 -18.81 8.85
CA SER A 750 -13.60 -18.47 9.54
C SER A 750 -13.90 -17.38 10.55
N PHE A 751 -13.31 -17.49 11.73
CA PHE A 751 -13.42 -16.53 12.81
C PHE A 751 -12.02 -16.07 13.17
N ARG A 752 -11.81 -14.77 13.33
CA ARG A 752 -10.54 -14.20 13.75
C ARG A 752 -10.77 -13.14 14.80
N PHE A 753 -10.05 -13.25 15.90
CA PHE A 753 -9.93 -12.19 16.89
C PHE A 753 -8.55 -11.56 16.73
N TYR A 754 -8.49 -10.23 16.75
CA TYR A 754 -7.22 -9.49 16.74
C TYR A 754 -7.29 -8.36 17.76
N PHE A 755 -6.14 -8.01 18.30
CA PHE A 755 -5.98 -6.79 19.07
C PHE A 755 -4.57 -6.20 18.87
N SER A 756 -4.48 -4.88 18.99
CA SER A 756 -3.24 -4.13 18.81
C SER A 756 -3.17 -3.02 19.85
N LEU A 757 -2.08 -2.99 20.60
CA LEU A 757 -1.78 -1.96 21.57
C LEU A 757 -0.85 -0.94 20.92
N ARG A 758 -1.33 0.29 20.73
CA ARG A 758 -0.53 1.34 20.12
C ARG A 758 0.52 1.83 21.11
N ASN A 759 1.72 2.14 20.63
CA ASN A 759 2.85 2.67 21.41
C ASN A 759 3.38 1.76 22.53
N LEU A 760 3.11 0.45 22.46
CA LEU A 760 3.77 -0.51 23.35
C LEU A 760 5.11 -1.03 22.77
N GLY A 761 5.55 -0.50 21.62
CA GLY A 761 6.74 -0.96 20.93
C GLY A 761 6.55 -2.23 20.08
N PHE A 762 5.36 -2.80 20.08
CA PHE A 762 4.97 -3.95 19.28
C PHE A 762 3.90 -3.54 18.24
N ARG A 763 4.23 -3.57 16.97
CA ARG A 763 3.28 -3.42 15.85
C ARG A 763 3.32 -4.65 14.97
#